data_4e9eded8905cec546790e783ceb514bb
#
_entry.id   4e9eded8905cec546790e783ceb514bb
#
_cell.length_a   1.000
_cell.length_b   1.000
_cell.length_c   1.000
_cell.angle_alpha   90.00
_cell.angle_beta   90.00
_cell.angle_gamma   90.00
#
_symmetry.space_group_name_H-M   'P 1'
#
loop_
_entity.id
_entity.type
_entity.pdbx_description
1 polymer ?
#
loop_
_entity_poly.entity_id
_entity_poly.type
_entity_poly.pdbx_seq_one_letter_code
_entity_poly.pdbx_strand_id
1 'polypeptide(L)'
;MMQFACTARSADDEDYRPLAETPLTLDFAYDHGVSTLADPAVWQVTLTNNAAAPWRGVVKLEHCVACDAPRFFLPGFLYGRNRGEAPIRVDNRYPRLRAGTPEFPASPWWMVRADRLSHPAAFLLDGGRWYGLSAAPYFVRQNGMLQPWQPGRAGTFAQFAGFTCSLNTGSVGYTLGYENAPWLFVQSHNVKPRAPMGENCLTLAAGESVAFPLYLYDFVAVDGERTLYAALEAVYGLWHTPPRPGTTPSHAAELLAGAVTRDAWLPDDKNYVGITKERSDGSYEQNKIFSISWTNGLSAAVPCLQAAHRLGDKTIRAAALACIENIVQNSLDPRCGLPNETWDAENGWSCRGWWFDGMYTGGHSGYLVGQTLYYILKAYRLEAARGIDHPDWLAFVQGVVPRLAAARNGDGEYPFTLSEQTGAGLEYDSLGSAWCLAAEAALMQLTGDTADLPAMERSEVHCYDAFIRRAECYGGPPDTSKAVDSEGVLAYIRVARLLHELTGKAVYLDHLRDALCYEYSFKFCYNVPVQVPPLSRLGWSSCGGSITSVANPHIHPMSCTVADEMFYYLRRRPDAYIESRLKDTVGWSLQTFNTFDREYDYGRAGWMSERFCHCEGLLVQTYPDGSLASTWFALMPWACGSVLEGVCGTWWDYKEKEENLV
;
A
#
# COMPACT_ATOMS: atom_id res chain seq x y z
N MET A 1 -2.69 -25.38 27.26
CA MET A 1 -4.13 -25.19 26.95
C MET A 1 -4.26 -23.74 26.50
N MET A 2 -4.68 -23.48 25.28
CA MET A 2 -4.89 -22.11 24.79
C MET A 2 -5.89 -21.40 25.69
N GLN A 3 -5.56 -20.18 26.11
CA GLN A 3 -6.41 -19.39 26.98
C GLN A 3 -7.06 -18.27 26.20
N PHE A 4 -8.38 -18.33 26.03
CA PHE A 4 -9.17 -17.25 25.48
C PHE A 4 -9.81 -16.42 26.60
N ALA A 5 -9.64 -15.11 26.52
CA ALA A 5 -10.46 -14.16 27.24
C ALA A 5 -11.64 -13.76 26.34
N CYS A 6 -12.86 -14.07 26.79
CA CYS A 6 -14.08 -13.78 26.05
C CYS A 6 -14.89 -12.73 26.81
N THR A 7 -15.12 -11.59 26.14
CA THR A 7 -15.90 -10.48 26.70
C THR A 7 -16.95 -10.00 25.69
N ALA A 8 -17.98 -9.38 26.19
CA ALA A 8 -19.00 -8.76 25.32
C ALA A 8 -19.42 -7.40 25.89
N ARG A 9 -19.82 -6.52 24.98
CA ARG A 9 -20.42 -5.21 25.30
C ARG A 9 -21.73 -5.09 24.55
N SER A 10 -22.84 -4.95 25.23
CA SER A 10 -24.11 -4.67 24.58
C SER A 10 -24.11 -3.23 24.02
N ALA A 11 -25.02 -2.95 23.08
CA ALA A 11 -25.14 -1.61 22.51
C ALA A 11 -25.53 -0.53 23.54
N ASP A 12 -26.14 -0.94 24.64
CA ASP A 12 -26.61 -0.06 25.71
C ASP A 12 -25.61 0.06 26.87
N ASP A 13 -24.52 -0.76 26.87
CA ASP A 13 -23.47 -0.73 27.89
C ASP A 13 -22.28 0.17 27.47
N GLU A 14 -21.57 0.73 28.46
CA GLU A 14 -20.35 1.51 28.21
C GLU A 14 -19.10 0.60 28.16
N ASP A 15 -19.08 -0.48 28.95
CA ASP A 15 -17.92 -1.32 29.17
C ASP A 15 -18.11 -2.77 28.68
N TYR A 16 -16.98 -3.41 28.37
CA TYR A 16 -16.93 -4.85 28.12
C TYR A 16 -17.02 -5.62 29.45
N ARG A 17 -17.84 -6.67 29.49
CA ARG A 17 -18.00 -7.58 30.62
C ARG A 17 -17.54 -8.99 30.21
N PRO A 18 -17.10 -9.82 31.19
CA PRO A 18 -16.91 -11.23 30.94
C PRO A 18 -18.15 -11.85 30.29
N LEU A 19 -17.94 -12.71 29.29
CA LEU A 19 -19.08 -13.30 28.54
C LEU A 19 -20.06 -14.05 29.46
N ALA A 20 -19.52 -14.69 30.52
CA ALA A 20 -20.33 -15.41 31.50
C ALA A 20 -21.34 -14.50 32.28
N GLU A 21 -21.18 -13.21 32.25
CA GLU A 21 -22.08 -12.21 32.87
C GLU A 21 -23.14 -11.70 31.87
N THR A 22 -23.19 -12.25 30.67
CA THR A 22 -24.10 -11.86 29.58
C THR A 22 -25.03 -13.04 29.22
N PRO A 23 -26.10 -12.79 28.46
CA PRO A 23 -26.95 -13.89 27.99
C PRO A 23 -26.33 -14.72 26.85
N LEU A 24 -25.08 -14.48 26.51
CA LEU A 24 -24.40 -15.17 25.42
C LEU A 24 -23.60 -16.36 25.93
N THR A 25 -23.50 -17.42 25.13
CA THR A 25 -22.57 -18.53 25.32
C THR A 25 -21.67 -18.72 24.12
N LEU A 26 -20.43 -19.13 24.38
CA LEU A 26 -19.45 -19.52 23.36
C LEU A 26 -19.02 -20.97 23.61
N ASP A 27 -19.24 -21.80 22.60
CA ASP A 27 -18.76 -23.17 22.58
C ASP A 27 -17.60 -23.29 21.61
N PHE A 28 -16.53 -23.96 22.06
CA PHE A 28 -15.34 -24.22 21.26
C PHE A 28 -15.19 -25.72 21.03
N ALA A 29 -15.24 -26.14 19.76
CA ALA A 29 -14.96 -27.50 19.36
C ALA A 29 -13.69 -27.52 18.49
N TYR A 30 -12.65 -28.24 18.95
CA TYR A 30 -11.46 -28.46 18.14
C TYR A 30 -11.83 -29.34 16.94
N ASP A 31 -11.51 -28.88 15.74
CA ASP A 31 -11.85 -29.58 14.51
C ASP A 31 -10.63 -30.35 13.98
N HIS A 32 -9.53 -29.65 13.65
CA HIS A 32 -8.31 -30.30 13.14
C HIS A 32 -7.10 -29.36 13.18
N GLY A 33 -5.95 -29.88 12.72
CA GLY A 33 -4.69 -29.14 12.57
C GLY A 33 -3.74 -29.29 13.76
N VAL A 34 -2.50 -28.89 13.55
CA VAL A 34 -1.42 -29.03 14.53
C VAL A 34 -0.78 -27.68 14.90
N SER A 35 -1.36 -26.58 14.42
CA SER A 35 -0.87 -25.22 14.65
C SER A 35 0.51 -24.96 14.07
N THR A 36 0.60 -25.10 12.75
CA THR A 36 1.75 -24.65 11.93
C THR A 36 1.27 -23.62 10.91
N LEU A 37 2.17 -23.06 10.10
CA LEU A 37 1.80 -22.20 8.97
C LEU A 37 0.98 -22.96 7.92
N ALA A 38 1.40 -24.18 7.60
CA ALA A 38 0.73 -24.98 6.57
C ALA A 38 -0.56 -25.65 7.06
N ASP A 39 -0.67 -25.91 8.35
CA ASP A 39 -1.78 -26.60 8.99
C ASP A 39 -2.13 -25.91 10.33
N PRO A 40 -2.84 -24.77 10.30
CA PRO A 40 -3.28 -24.09 11.51
C PRO A 40 -4.29 -24.92 12.29
N ALA A 41 -4.30 -24.79 13.60
CA ALA A 41 -5.33 -25.38 14.42
C ALA A 41 -6.68 -24.72 14.10
N VAL A 42 -7.66 -25.51 13.70
CA VAL A 42 -9.01 -25.03 13.38
C VAL A 42 -9.96 -25.34 14.52
N TRP A 43 -10.59 -24.29 15.04
CA TRP A 43 -11.62 -24.39 16.06
C TRP A 43 -12.93 -23.93 15.49
N GLN A 44 -13.97 -24.76 15.61
CA GLN A 44 -15.34 -24.33 15.36
C GLN A 44 -15.84 -23.61 16.60
N VAL A 45 -16.17 -22.34 16.44
CA VAL A 45 -16.69 -21.49 17.51
C VAL A 45 -18.16 -21.24 17.24
N THR A 46 -19.01 -21.50 18.24
CA THR A 46 -20.45 -21.24 18.16
C THR A 46 -20.83 -20.22 19.23
N LEU A 47 -21.30 -19.06 18.78
CA LEU A 47 -21.88 -18.02 19.64
C LEU A 47 -23.41 -18.16 19.62
N THR A 48 -24.03 -18.25 20.79
CA THR A 48 -25.49 -18.38 20.94
C THR A 48 -26.03 -17.27 21.84
N ASN A 49 -27.13 -16.64 21.42
CA ASN A 49 -27.93 -15.75 22.27
C ASN A 49 -28.98 -16.56 23.01
N ASN A 50 -28.84 -16.77 24.31
CA ASN A 50 -29.80 -17.52 25.15
C ASN A 50 -30.92 -16.63 25.72
N ALA A 51 -30.92 -15.33 25.45
CA ALA A 51 -31.98 -14.44 25.88
C ALA A 51 -33.31 -14.70 25.13
N ALA A 52 -34.41 -14.36 25.76
CA ALA A 52 -35.74 -14.37 25.11
C ALA A 52 -35.95 -13.15 24.18
N ALA A 53 -34.99 -12.25 24.08
CA ALA A 53 -35.00 -11.03 23.26
C ALA A 53 -33.76 -10.98 22.36
N PRO A 54 -33.80 -10.24 21.24
CA PRO A 54 -32.61 -9.99 20.43
C PRO A 54 -31.49 -9.34 21.25
N TRP A 55 -30.26 -9.77 21.02
CA TRP A 55 -29.06 -9.14 21.59
C TRP A 55 -28.33 -8.35 20.50
N ARG A 56 -27.83 -7.17 20.88
CA ARG A 56 -27.02 -6.33 20.00
C ARG A 56 -25.75 -5.88 20.74
N GLY A 57 -24.60 -5.95 20.07
CA GLY A 57 -23.35 -5.52 20.68
C GLY A 57 -22.11 -6.02 19.93
N VAL A 58 -21.00 -6.05 20.64
CA VAL A 58 -19.72 -6.57 20.16
C VAL A 58 -19.24 -7.69 21.09
N VAL A 59 -18.90 -8.83 20.54
CA VAL A 59 -18.26 -9.94 21.25
C VAL A 59 -16.79 -9.99 20.87
N LYS A 60 -15.92 -10.08 21.86
CA LYS A 60 -14.47 -10.10 21.68
C LYS A 60 -13.88 -11.40 22.20
N LEU A 61 -13.08 -12.04 21.34
CA LEU A 61 -12.31 -13.26 21.64
C LEU A 61 -10.84 -12.90 21.55
N GLU A 62 -10.12 -12.93 22.65
CA GLU A 62 -8.69 -12.61 22.72
C GLU A 62 -7.88 -13.84 23.10
N HIS A 63 -6.94 -14.22 22.23
CA HIS A 63 -5.92 -15.22 22.53
C HIS A 63 -4.80 -14.55 23.32
N CYS A 64 -4.77 -14.81 24.63
CA CYS A 64 -3.81 -14.22 25.55
C CYS A 64 -2.59 -15.13 25.70
N VAL A 65 -1.41 -14.56 25.61
CA VAL A 65 -0.13 -15.26 25.79
C VAL A 65 0.75 -14.49 26.77
N ALA A 66 1.52 -15.22 27.57
CA ALA A 66 2.57 -14.59 28.38
C ALA A 66 3.70 -14.17 27.44
N CYS A 67 4.02 -12.88 27.41
CA CYS A 67 5.03 -12.31 26.54
C CYS A 67 5.84 -11.23 27.24
N ASP A 68 7.12 -11.08 26.86
CA ASP A 68 8.04 -10.10 27.43
C ASP A 68 8.22 -8.88 26.52
N ALA A 69 8.43 -9.09 25.22
CA ALA A 69 8.68 -8.04 24.24
C ALA A 69 7.93 -8.29 22.91
N PRO A 70 6.59 -8.33 22.95
CA PRO A 70 5.80 -8.73 21.80
C PRO A 70 5.89 -7.72 20.67
N ARG A 71 5.98 -8.24 19.44
CA ARG A 71 5.79 -7.49 18.19
C ARG A 71 4.48 -7.94 17.56
N PHE A 72 3.62 -6.99 17.27
CA PHE A 72 2.31 -7.23 16.68
C PHE A 72 2.30 -6.93 15.19
N PHE A 73 1.49 -7.68 14.44
CA PHE A 73 1.25 -7.44 13.02
C PHE A 73 -0.24 -7.57 12.71
N LEU A 74 -0.84 -6.45 12.33
CA LEU A 74 -2.16 -6.34 11.74
C LEU A 74 -1.96 -5.81 10.32
N PRO A 75 -1.98 -6.66 9.27
CA PRO A 75 -1.51 -6.31 7.93
C PRO A 75 -2.23 -5.09 7.34
N GLY A 76 -1.48 -4.06 6.95
CA GLY A 76 -2.00 -2.78 6.48
C GLY A 76 -2.32 -1.75 7.58
N PHE A 77 -2.26 -2.12 8.86
CA PHE A 77 -2.58 -1.23 9.98
C PHE A 77 -1.45 -1.09 11.00
N LEU A 78 -0.82 -2.20 11.40
CA LEU A 78 0.20 -2.21 12.44
C LEU A 78 1.34 -3.16 12.09
N TYR A 79 2.57 -2.66 12.17
CA TYR A 79 3.82 -3.40 11.98
C TYR A 79 4.74 -3.12 13.17
N GLY A 80 4.93 -4.12 14.03
CA GLY A 80 5.62 -3.94 15.30
C GLY A 80 4.90 -2.91 16.19
N ARG A 81 5.44 -1.70 16.28
CA ARG A 81 4.85 -0.58 17.03
C ARG A 81 4.53 0.63 16.13
N ASN A 82 4.65 0.48 14.80
CA ASN A 82 4.62 1.56 13.81
C ASN A 82 5.63 2.67 14.14
N ARG A 83 6.81 2.31 14.64
CA ARG A 83 7.85 3.28 15.03
C ARG A 83 7.33 4.41 15.91
N GLY A 84 6.62 4.07 16.98
CA GLY A 84 6.03 5.02 17.92
C GLY A 84 7.01 6.05 18.49
N GLU A 85 8.31 5.76 18.46
CA GLU A 85 9.41 6.61 18.88
C GLU A 85 9.97 7.51 17.77
N ALA A 86 9.57 7.30 16.51
CA ALA A 86 10.06 8.11 15.40
C ALA A 86 9.59 9.56 15.52
N PRO A 87 10.46 10.55 15.26
CA PRO A 87 10.07 11.94 15.27
C PRO A 87 9.00 12.21 14.20
N ILE A 88 7.98 12.96 14.56
CA ILE A 88 6.95 13.43 13.63
C ILE A 88 7.34 14.85 13.21
N ARG A 89 7.63 15.03 11.93
CA ARG A 89 8.05 16.34 11.38
C ARG A 89 6.89 17.22 10.95
N VAL A 90 5.81 16.57 10.49
CA VAL A 90 4.56 17.23 10.12
C VAL A 90 3.45 16.65 10.99
N ASP A 91 2.29 17.28 11.04
CA ASP A 91 1.14 16.85 11.85
C ASP A 91 0.48 15.57 11.28
N ASN A 92 1.29 14.66 10.76
CA ASN A 92 0.84 13.34 10.36
C ASN A 92 0.65 12.45 11.58
N ARG A 93 -0.56 11.91 11.71
CA ARG A 93 -0.96 11.07 12.83
C ARG A 93 -1.27 9.67 12.31
N TYR A 94 -0.70 8.68 12.95
CA TYR A 94 -0.91 7.28 12.61
C TYR A 94 -0.96 6.42 13.86
N PRO A 95 -1.61 5.25 13.82
CA PRO A 95 -1.74 4.39 14.98
C PRO A 95 -0.36 3.94 15.47
N ARG A 96 -0.12 4.08 16.77
CA ARG A 96 1.11 3.62 17.44
C ARG A 96 0.76 2.71 18.59
N LEU A 97 1.54 1.66 18.77
CA LEU A 97 1.38 0.76 19.90
C LEU A 97 2.41 1.10 20.98
N ARG A 98 1.95 1.61 22.13
CA ARG A 98 2.79 2.04 23.26
C ARG A 98 2.13 1.66 24.58
N ALA A 99 2.92 1.10 25.52
CA ALA A 99 2.44 0.82 26.88
C ALA A 99 1.99 2.09 27.60
N GLY A 100 1.10 1.94 28.57
CA GLY A 100 0.57 3.03 29.40
C GLY A 100 -0.89 3.37 29.08
N THR A 101 -1.30 4.55 29.49
CA THR A 101 -2.65 5.08 29.20
C THR A 101 -2.74 5.48 27.71
N PRO A 102 -3.87 5.24 27.04
CA PRO A 102 -4.08 5.73 25.69
C PRO A 102 -3.90 7.25 25.63
N GLU A 103 -2.99 7.70 24.79
CA GLU A 103 -2.70 9.12 24.52
C GLU A 103 -2.50 9.29 23.01
N PHE A 104 -3.44 9.94 22.36
CA PHE A 104 -3.45 10.07 20.91
C PHE A 104 -2.11 10.58 20.33
N PRO A 105 -1.51 9.91 19.32
CA PRO A 105 -2.02 8.77 18.53
C PRO A 105 -1.56 7.39 19.02
N ALA A 106 -1.07 7.25 20.23
CA ALA A 106 -0.54 6.02 20.79
C ALA A 106 -1.52 5.35 21.77
N SER A 107 -1.63 4.03 21.70
CA SER A 107 -2.46 3.24 22.61
C SER A 107 -1.76 1.92 22.96
N PRO A 108 -1.98 1.35 24.15
CA PRO A 108 -1.50 0.01 24.48
C PRO A 108 -2.33 -1.10 23.84
N TRP A 109 -3.45 -0.77 23.19
CA TRP A 109 -4.33 -1.72 22.50
C TRP A 109 -5.05 -1.05 21.34
N TRP A 110 -5.40 -1.86 20.35
CA TRP A 110 -6.20 -1.44 19.18
C TRP A 110 -7.27 -2.45 18.87
N MET A 111 -8.41 -1.96 18.42
CA MET A 111 -9.48 -2.73 17.80
C MET A 111 -9.83 -2.05 16.48
N VAL A 112 -9.77 -2.79 15.40
CA VAL A 112 -10.00 -2.28 14.04
C VAL A 112 -10.98 -3.14 13.28
N ARG A 113 -11.81 -2.52 12.47
CA ARG A 113 -12.69 -3.21 11.54
C ARG A 113 -11.88 -4.02 10.53
N ALA A 114 -12.33 -5.23 10.21
CA ALA A 114 -11.56 -6.16 9.38
C ALA A 114 -11.23 -5.61 7.99
N ASP A 115 -12.13 -4.81 7.39
CA ASP A 115 -11.91 -4.21 6.08
C ASP A 115 -10.80 -3.14 6.04
N ARG A 116 -10.22 -2.79 7.19
CA ARG A 116 -8.98 -1.97 7.28
C ARG A 116 -7.71 -2.80 7.10
N LEU A 117 -7.83 -4.12 7.13
CA LEU A 117 -6.72 -5.06 7.03
C LEU A 117 -6.66 -5.68 5.64
N SER A 118 -5.50 -5.69 5.05
CA SER A 118 -5.26 -6.34 3.75
C SER A 118 -5.45 -7.85 3.80
N HIS A 119 -5.23 -8.45 4.97
CA HIS A 119 -5.45 -9.86 5.29
C HIS A 119 -6.25 -9.95 6.59
N PRO A 120 -7.32 -10.77 6.65
CA PRO A 120 -8.15 -10.90 7.84
C PRO A 120 -7.47 -11.76 8.91
N ALA A 121 -6.43 -11.19 9.54
CA ALA A 121 -5.60 -11.85 10.53
C ALA A 121 -4.94 -10.85 11.48
N ALA A 122 -4.58 -11.33 12.68
CA ALA A 122 -3.75 -10.62 13.64
C ALA A 122 -2.68 -11.57 14.18
N PHE A 123 -1.43 -11.09 14.29
CA PHE A 123 -0.29 -11.88 14.69
C PHE A 123 0.52 -11.21 15.80
N LEU A 124 1.22 -12.03 16.58
CA LEU A 124 2.14 -11.65 17.63
C LEU A 124 3.37 -12.55 17.58
N LEU A 125 4.56 -11.94 17.58
CA LEU A 125 5.85 -12.61 17.71
C LEU A 125 6.46 -12.22 19.05
N ASP A 126 6.82 -13.21 19.87
CA ASP A 126 7.56 -13.01 21.12
C ASP A 126 8.50 -14.18 21.39
N GLY A 127 9.73 -13.89 21.82
CA GLY A 127 10.71 -14.91 22.20
C GLY A 127 11.00 -15.97 21.12
N GLY A 128 10.85 -15.63 19.84
CA GLY A 128 10.98 -16.58 18.72
C GLY A 128 9.77 -17.50 18.54
N ARG A 129 8.63 -17.22 19.20
CA ARG A 129 7.38 -17.94 19.03
C ARG A 129 6.35 -17.06 18.32
N TRP A 130 5.67 -17.65 17.37
CA TRP A 130 4.64 -17.00 16.55
C TRP A 130 3.27 -17.41 17.01
N TYR A 131 2.46 -16.43 17.32
CA TYR A 131 1.05 -16.59 17.68
C TYR A 131 0.19 -15.80 16.70
N GLY A 132 -1.02 -16.27 16.44
CA GLY A 132 -1.91 -15.52 15.58
C GLY A 132 -3.27 -16.18 15.45
N LEU A 133 -4.15 -15.43 14.81
CA LEU A 133 -5.46 -15.92 14.44
C LEU A 133 -5.91 -15.30 13.11
N SER A 134 -6.71 -16.08 12.38
CA SER A 134 -7.41 -15.62 11.18
C SER A 134 -8.85 -16.10 11.21
N ALA A 135 -9.78 -15.27 10.76
CA ALA A 135 -11.19 -15.59 10.71
C ALA A 135 -11.90 -14.76 9.63
N ALA A 136 -13.18 -15.03 9.39
CA ALA A 136 -13.97 -14.34 8.37
C ALA A 136 -14.00 -12.81 8.60
N PRO A 137 -13.67 -11.99 7.58
CA PRO A 137 -13.64 -10.54 7.73
C PRO A 137 -15.03 -9.91 7.90
N TYR A 138 -16.08 -10.63 7.51
CA TYR A 138 -17.46 -10.19 7.63
C TYR A 138 -18.44 -11.37 7.60
N PHE A 139 -19.67 -11.09 7.92
CA PHE A 139 -20.77 -12.04 7.92
C PHE A 139 -21.79 -11.69 6.84
N VAL A 140 -22.47 -12.73 6.36
CA VAL A 140 -23.55 -12.62 5.38
C VAL A 140 -24.82 -13.29 5.94
N ARG A 141 -25.98 -12.87 5.45
CA ARG A 141 -27.24 -13.61 5.67
C ARG A 141 -27.57 -14.44 4.44
N GLN A 142 -27.78 -15.72 4.68
CA GLN A 142 -28.23 -16.68 3.68
C GLN A 142 -29.43 -17.43 4.24
N ASN A 143 -30.56 -17.40 3.54
CA ASN A 143 -31.84 -17.98 4.01
C ASN A 143 -32.24 -17.50 5.43
N GLY A 144 -32.00 -16.22 5.72
CA GLY A 144 -32.28 -15.61 7.02
C GLY A 144 -31.25 -15.88 8.13
N MET A 145 -30.38 -16.86 7.98
CA MET A 145 -29.36 -17.21 8.97
C MET A 145 -28.08 -16.39 8.76
N LEU A 146 -27.49 -15.95 9.88
CA LEU A 146 -26.19 -15.29 9.89
C LEU A 146 -25.07 -16.33 9.74
N GLN A 147 -24.16 -16.11 8.81
CA GLN A 147 -23.05 -17.02 8.52
C GLN A 147 -21.75 -16.25 8.28
N PRO A 148 -20.58 -16.80 8.63
CA PRO A 148 -19.29 -16.24 8.26
C PRO A 148 -19.16 -16.26 6.74
N TRP A 149 -18.66 -15.17 6.17
CA TRP A 149 -18.32 -15.17 4.76
C TRP A 149 -17.13 -16.12 4.49
N GLN A 150 -17.16 -16.73 3.33
CA GLN A 150 -16.08 -17.56 2.79
C GLN A 150 -15.99 -17.36 1.27
N PRO A 151 -14.81 -17.53 0.65
CA PRO A 151 -14.68 -17.51 -0.80
C PRO A 151 -15.71 -18.45 -1.48
N GLY A 152 -16.40 -17.94 -2.50
CA GLY A 152 -17.45 -18.67 -3.20
C GLY A 152 -18.82 -18.77 -2.49
N ARG A 153 -18.94 -18.33 -1.24
CA ARG A 153 -20.24 -18.32 -0.53
C ARG A 153 -21.06 -17.10 -0.93
N ALA A 154 -22.23 -17.34 -1.49
CA ALA A 154 -23.23 -16.30 -1.77
C ALA A 154 -23.98 -15.89 -0.48
N GLY A 155 -24.42 -14.63 -0.42
CA GLY A 155 -25.24 -14.11 0.69
C GLY A 155 -25.29 -12.59 0.63
N THR A 156 -26.28 -12.01 1.34
CA THR A 156 -26.35 -10.55 1.49
C THR A 156 -25.43 -10.12 2.63
N PHE A 157 -24.60 -9.12 2.42
CA PHE A 157 -23.76 -8.53 3.46
C PHE A 157 -24.60 -8.21 4.70
N ALA A 158 -24.11 -8.58 5.86
CA ALA A 158 -24.80 -8.36 7.13
C ALA A 158 -23.99 -7.50 8.08
N GLN A 159 -22.70 -7.83 8.29
CA GLN A 159 -21.91 -7.26 9.37
C GLN A 159 -20.41 -7.45 9.13
N PHE A 160 -19.59 -6.43 9.37
CA PHE A 160 -18.15 -6.61 9.50
C PHE A 160 -17.78 -7.26 10.82
N ALA A 161 -16.67 -7.98 10.80
CA ALA A 161 -15.90 -8.38 11.97
C ALA A 161 -14.80 -7.36 12.28
N GLY A 162 -14.03 -7.60 13.33
CA GLY A 162 -12.85 -6.81 13.68
C GLY A 162 -11.71 -7.67 14.21
N PHE A 163 -10.55 -7.05 14.34
CA PHE A 163 -9.34 -7.66 14.92
C PHE A 163 -8.78 -6.77 16.02
N THR A 164 -8.15 -7.38 17.02
CA THR A 164 -7.58 -6.67 18.15
C THR A 164 -6.13 -7.04 18.40
N CYS A 165 -5.39 -6.13 19.02
CA CYS A 165 -4.10 -6.41 19.66
C CYS A 165 -3.99 -5.63 20.96
N SER A 166 -3.28 -6.17 21.96
CA SER A 166 -3.11 -5.53 23.25
C SER A 166 -1.75 -5.87 23.89
N LEU A 167 -0.99 -4.83 24.24
CA LEU A 167 0.19 -4.95 25.09
C LEU A 167 -0.17 -5.29 26.54
N ASN A 168 -1.33 -4.79 27.03
CA ASN A 168 -1.72 -4.96 28.42
C ASN A 168 -2.00 -6.43 28.76
N THR A 169 -2.54 -7.17 27.82
CA THR A 169 -2.91 -8.58 27.99
C THR A 169 -2.02 -9.54 27.21
N GLY A 170 -1.06 -9.01 26.41
CA GLY A 170 -0.27 -9.86 25.52
C GLY A 170 -1.17 -10.65 24.58
N SER A 171 -2.13 -9.98 23.92
CA SER A 171 -3.15 -10.71 23.15
C SER A 171 -3.30 -10.20 21.74
N VAL A 172 -3.70 -11.11 20.86
CA VAL A 172 -4.36 -10.84 19.57
C VAL A 172 -5.76 -11.40 19.61
N GLY A 173 -6.73 -10.77 18.90
CA GLY A 173 -8.11 -11.17 19.04
C GLY A 173 -8.95 -10.93 17.79
N TYR A 174 -10.14 -11.51 17.83
CA TYR A 174 -11.18 -11.40 16.82
C TYR A 174 -12.49 -10.90 17.45
N THR A 175 -13.26 -10.11 16.70
CA THR A 175 -14.54 -9.59 17.19
C THR A 175 -15.69 -9.93 16.24
N LEU A 176 -16.84 -10.29 16.82
CA LEU A 176 -18.11 -10.32 16.11
C LEU A 176 -18.84 -9.01 16.40
N GLY A 177 -19.17 -8.25 15.35
CA GLY A 177 -19.34 -6.82 15.44
C GLY A 177 -17.98 -6.14 15.59
N TYR A 178 -17.93 -4.83 15.57
CA TYR A 178 -16.65 -4.14 15.65
C TYR A 178 -16.76 -2.76 16.28
N GLU A 179 -15.60 -2.26 16.72
CA GLU A 179 -15.35 -0.86 17.00
C GLU A 179 -14.02 -0.48 16.36
N ASN A 180 -13.88 0.77 15.93
CA ASN A 180 -12.56 1.35 15.65
C ASN A 180 -12.14 2.11 16.91
N ALA A 181 -11.36 1.45 17.78
CA ALA A 181 -11.05 1.95 19.11
C ALA A 181 -9.54 1.82 19.41
N PRO A 182 -8.97 2.74 20.24
CA PRO A 182 -9.63 3.84 20.93
C PRO A 182 -10.02 5.00 20.02
N TRP A 183 -9.48 5.07 18.78
CA TRP A 183 -9.80 6.10 17.79
C TRP A 183 -10.01 5.49 16.41
N LEU A 184 -10.80 6.16 15.57
CA LEU A 184 -10.90 5.87 14.14
C LEU A 184 -9.92 6.76 13.37
N PHE A 185 -8.88 6.15 12.81
CA PHE A 185 -8.00 6.84 11.87
C PHE A 185 -8.64 6.89 10.48
N VAL A 186 -8.83 8.11 9.98
CA VAL A 186 -9.40 8.36 8.66
C VAL A 186 -8.30 8.47 7.62
N GLN A 187 -7.43 9.43 7.81
CA GLN A 187 -6.18 9.66 7.07
C GLN A 187 -5.27 10.52 7.95
N SER A 188 -4.04 10.75 7.53
CA SER A 188 -2.97 11.36 8.30
C SER A 188 -3.35 12.61 9.14
N HIS A 189 -4.35 13.37 8.72
CA HIS A 189 -4.75 14.61 9.41
C HIS A 189 -6.08 14.51 10.14
N ASN A 190 -6.87 13.47 9.88
CA ASN A 190 -8.22 13.34 10.39
C ASN A 190 -8.37 12.12 11.28
N VAL A 191 -8.67 12.37 12.53
CA VAL A 191 -9.01 11.34 13.50
C VAL A 191 -10.34 11.67 14.10
N LYS A 192 -11.20 10.66 14.17
CA LYS A 192 -12.51 10.78 14.80
C LYS A 192 -12.48 10.08 16.16
N PRO A 193 -13.20 10.57 17.16
CA PRO A 193 -13.43 9.81 18.38
C PRO A 193 -14.12 8.48 18.03
N ARG A 194 -14.07 7.53 18.97
CA ARG A 194 -14.78 6.26 18.87
C ARG A 194 -16.23 6.50 18.44
N ALA A 195 -16.63 5.86 17.36
CA ALA A 195 -18.01 5.98 16.89
C ALA A 195 -18.97 5.27 17.86
N PRO A 196 -20.18 5.78 18.07
CA PRO A 196 -21.22 5.04 18.79
C PRO A 196 -21.45 3.67 18.16
N MET A 197 -21.82 2.69 18.97
CA MET A 197 -22.01 1.30 18.54
C MET A 197 -23.20 1.04 17.61
N GLY A 198 -23.88 1.93 17.06
CA GLY A 198 -25.06 1.79 16.22
C GLY A 198 -25.06 0.60 15.24
N GLU A 199 -24.71 0.87 13.99
CA GLU A 199 -24.69 -0.13 12.90
C GLU A 199 -23.54 -1.16 13.01
N ASN A 200 -22.61 -0.93 13.90
CA ASN A 200 -21.41 -1.77 14.08
C ASN A 200 -21.69 -3.02 14.95
N CYS A 201 -22.86 -3.13 15.52
CA CYS A 201 -23.23 -4.22 16.40
C CYS A 201 -23.53 -5.51 15.64
N LEU A 202 -23.01 -6.62 16.14
CA LEU A 202 -23.61 -7.92 15.86
C LEU A 202 -25.06 -7.91 16.40
N THR A 203 -26.00 -8.42 15.61
CA THR A 203 -27.38 -8.61 16.04
C THR A 203 -27.74 -10.09 15.92
N LEU A 204 -28.08 -10.70 17.06
CA LEU A 204 -28.58 -12.07 17.14
C LEU A 204 -30.00 -12.05 17.64
N ALA A 205 -30.93 -12.71 16.93
CA ALA A 205 -32.29 -12.91 17.40
C ALA A 205 -32.32 -13.76 18.68
N ALA A 206 -33.47 -13.82 19.36
CA ALA A 206 -33.65 -14.70 20.50
C ALA A 206 -33.39 -16.17 20.09
N GLY A 207 -32.48 -16.83 20.77
CA GLY A 207 -32.08 -18.21 20.50
C GLY A 207 -31.23 -18.41 19.21
N GLU A 208 -30.87 -17.34 18.51
CA GLU A 208 -30.02 -17.44 17.31
C GLU A 208 -28.60 -17.83 17.67
N SER A 209 -27.99 -18.70 16.87
CA SER A 209 -26.58 -19.07 16.96
C SER A 209 -25.87 -18.77 15.66
N VAL A 210 -24.59 -18.40 15.76
CA VAL A 210 -23.68 -18.28 14.62
C VAL A 210 -22.43 -19.12 14.87
N ALA A 211 -22.11 -20.00 13.93
CA ALA A 211 -20.92 -20.83 13.97
C ALA A 211 -19.91 -20.35 12.92
N PHE A 212 -18.63 -20.30 13.28
CA PHE A 212 -17.54 -19.87 12.39
C PHE A 212 -16.24 -20.59 12.71
N PRO A 213 -15.38 -20.84 11.70
CA PRO A 213 -14.04 -21.36 11.92
C PRO A 213 -13.11 -20.23 12.43
N LEU A 214 -12.29 -20.57 13.40
CA LEU A 214 -11.19 -19.74 13.89
C LEU A 214 -9.89 -20.51 13.63
N TYR A 215 -9.04 -19.95 12.78
CA TYR A 215 -7.73 -20.50 12.43
C TYR A 215 -6.70 -19.95 13.41
N LEU A 216 -6.03 -20.82 14.15
CA LEU A 216 -5.09 -20.45 15.21
C LEU A 216 -3.66 -20.89 14.87
N TYR A 217 -2.74 -19.97 15.09
CA TYR A 217 -1.31 -20.16 14.92
C TYR A 217 -0.62 -20.09 16.28
N ASP A 218 0.13 -21.12 16.65
CA ASP A 218 0.92 -21.17 17.87
C ASP A 218 2.09 -22.14 17.66
N PHE A 219 3.23 -21.64 17.19
CA PHE A 219 4.42 -22.46 16.87
C PHE A 219 5.73 -21.67 17.04
N VAL A 220 6.85 -22.38 17.08
CA VAL A 220 8.17 -21.75 17.08
C VAL A 220 8.44 -21.15 15.71
N ALA A 221 8.74 -19.85 15.67
CA ALA A 221 9.08 -19.16 14.45
C ALA A 221 10.44 -19.63 13.92
N VAL A 222 10.51 -20.01 12.66
CA VAL A 222 11.75 -20.52 12.04
C VAL A 222 12.69 -19.38 11.66
N ASP A 223 12.17 -18.18 11.36
CA ASP A 223 12.93 -17.08 10.77
C ASP A 223 12.45 -15.70 11.28
N GLY A 224 12.18 -15.61 12.58
CA GLY A 224 11.80 -14.36 13.22
C GLY A 224 10.63 -13.67 12.51
N GLU A 225 10.81 -12.39 12.21
CA GLU A 225 9.77 -11.55 11.56
C GLU A 225 9.46 -11.96 10.12
N ARG A 226 10.38 -12.59 9.39
CA ARG A 226 10.12 -13.13 8.04
C ARG A 226 9.02 -14.19 8.01
N THR A 227 8.73 -14.79 9.17
CA THR A 227 7.58 -15.70 9.34
C THR A 227 6.26 -15.04 8.94
N LEU A 228 6.15 -13.68 9.04
CA LEU A 228 4.99 -12.94 8.56
C LEU A 228 4.70 -13.23 7.08
N TYR A 229 5.71 -13.30 6.22
CA TYR A 229 5.53 -13.49 4.78
C TYR A 229 4.86 -14.82 4.44
N ALA A 230 5.31 -15.89 5.08
CA ALA A 230 4.69 -17.21 4.92
C ALA A 230 3.29 -17.27 5.59
N ALA A 231 3.09 -16.55 6.71
CA ALA A 231 1.77 -16.44 7.34
C ALA A 231 0.76 -15.72 6.43
N LEU A 232 1.17 -14.65 5.75
CA LEU A 232 0.33 -13.94 4.78
C LEU A 232 -0.02 -14.82 3.57
N GLU A 233 0.92 -15.60 3.06
CA GLU A 233 0.68 -16.57 1.99
C GLU A 233 -0.35 -17.62 2.42
N ALA A 234 -0.26 -18.14 3.65
CA ALA A 234 -1.24 -19.07 4.20
C ALA A 234 -2.64 -18.43 4.34
N VAL A 235 -2.72 -17.21 4.86
CA VAL A 235 -3.99 -16.45 4.98
C VAL A 235 -4.57 -16.12 3.60
N TYR A 236 -3.73 -15.81 2.62
CA TYR A 236 -4.16 -15.65 1.22
C TYR A 236 -4.84 -16.92 0.71
N GLY A 237 -4.25 -18.08 0.96
CA GLY A 237 -4.85 -19.37 0.59
C GLY A 237 -6.25 -19.62 1.18
N LEU A 238 -6.52 -19.08 2.38
CA LEU A 238 -7.83 -19.19 3.04
C LEU A 238 -8.90 -18.24 2.48
N TRP A 239 -8.53 -17.02 2.13
CA TRP A 239 -9.49 -15.93 1.91
C TRP A 239 -9.47 -15.33 0.51
N HIS A 240 -8.56 -15.77 -0.36
CA HIS A 240 -8.39 -15.17 -1.68
C HIS A 240 -9.69 -15.18 -2.50
N THR A 241 -9.99 -14.01 -3.05
CA THR A 241 -11.01 -13.82 -4.08
C THR A 241 -10.45 -12.89 -5.15
N PRO A 242 -10.38 -13.31 -6.42
CA PRO A 242 -9.73 -12.51 -7.45
C PRO A 242 -10.46 -11.18 -7.68
N PRO A 243 -9.75 -10.14 -8.15
CA PRO A 243 -10.36 -8.90 -8.58
C PRO A 243 -11.24 -9.11 -9.82
N ARG A 244 -12.07 -8.12 -10.12
CA ARG A 244 -12.93 -8.09 -11.31
C ARG A 244 -12.43 -6.99 -12.23
N PRO A 245 -11.59 -7.29 -13.24
CA PRO A 245 -11.10 -6.28 -14.17
C PRO A 245 -12.25 -5.66 -14.96
N GLY A 246 -12.25 -4.32 -15.07
CA GLY A 246 -13.27 -3.57 -15.78
C GLY A 246 -13.02 -3.47 -17.28
N THR A 247 -11.76 -3.71 -17.72
CA THR A 247 -11.34 -3.55 -19.11
C THR A 247 -10.07 -4.35 -19.43
N THR A 248 -9.60 -4.24 -20.68
CA THR A 248 -8.35 -4.88 -21.14
C THR A 248 -7.13 -3.97 -20.95
N PRO A 249 -5.91 -4.51 -20.85
CA PRO A 249 -4.67 -3.72 -20.78
C PRO A 249 -4.47 -2.76 -21.95
N SER A 250 -4.83 -3.14 -23.17
CA SER A 250 -4.71 -2.27 -24.35
C SER A 250 -5.63 -1.06 -24.25
N HIS A 251 -6.88 -1.30 -23.88
CA HIS A 251 -7.86 -0.23 -23.73
C HIS A 251 -7.52 0.68 -22.55
N ALA A 252 -7.00 0.12 -21.45
CA ALA A 252 -6.47 0.90 -20.34
C ALA A 252 -5.34 1.84 -20.78
N ALA A 253 -4.39 1.33 -21.58
CA ALA A 253 -3.28 2.15 -22.08
C ALA A 253 -3.78 3.33 -22.96
N GLU A 254 -4.74 3.08 -23.86
CA GLU A 254 -5.34 4.13 -24.69
C GLU A 254 -6.04 5.20 -23.86
N LEU A 255 -6.91 4.78 -22.93
CA LEU A 255 -7.71 5.69 -22.12
C LEU A 255 -6.85 6.51 -21.16
N LEU A 256 -5.96 5.88 -20.40
CA LEU A 256 -5.16 6.55 -19.38
C LEU A 256 -4.14 7.50 -20.00
N ALA A 257 -3.36 7.06 -20.97
CA ALA A 257 -2.37 7.91 -21.63
C ALA A 257 -3.04 9.07 -22.40
N GLY A 258 -4.19 8.80 -23.04
CA GLY A 258 -5.01 9.82 -23.67
C GLY A 258 -5.54 10.86 -22.69
N ALA A 259 -6.07 10.44 -21.54
CA ALA A 259 -6.60 11.35 -20.52
C ALA A 259 -5.50 12.22 -19.91
N VAL A 260 -4.36 11.62 -19.53
CA VAL A 260 -3.22 12.37 -18.97
C VAL A 260 -2.71 13.42 -19.97
N THR A 261 -2.59 13.06 -21.24
CA THR A 261 -2.13 14.01 -22.29
C THR A 261 -3.15 15.09 -22.62
N ARG A 262 -4.44 14.77 -22.59
CA ARG A 262 -5.52 15.72 -22.93
C ARG A 262 -5.84 16.69 -21.77
N ASP A 263 -5.90 16.16 -20.54
CA ASP A 263 -6.51 16.86 -19.40
C ASP A 263 -5.51 17.26 -18.30
N ALA A 264 -4.25 16.81 -18.38
CA ALA A 264 -3.22 17.12 -17.37
C ALA A 264 -1.92 17.69 -17.97
N TRP A 265 -1.65 17.53 -19.27
CA TRP A 265 -0.48 18.09 -19.93
C TRP A 265 -0.65 19.59 -20.19
N LEU A 266 0.36 20.39 -19.85
CA LEU A 266 0.44 21.81 -20.11
C LEU A 266 1.61 22.09 -21.08
N PRO A 267 1.32 22.36 -22.38
CA PRO A 267 2.37 22.53 -23.40
C PRO A 267 3.31 23.71 -23.13
N ASP A 268 2.77 24.81 -22.63
CA ASP A 268 3.55 26.03 -22.37
C ASP A 268 4.50 25.84 -21.16
N ASP A 269 4.06 25.12 -20.16
CA ASP A 269 4.86 24.80 -18.95
C ASP A 269 5.73 23.55 -19.15
N LYS A 270 5.52 22.81 -20.24
CA LYS A 270 6.18 21.52 -20.55
C LYS A 270 6.17 20.55 -19.38
N ASN A 271 5.04 20.44 -18.71
CA ASN A 271 4.89 19.58 -17.55
C ASN A 271 3.43 19.08 -17.40
N TYR A 272 3.27 18.05 -16.58
CA TYR A 272 1.97 17.55 -16.17
C TYR A 272 1.55 18.20 -14.87
N VAL A 273 0.27 18.57 -14.72
CA VAL A 273 -0.26 19.07 -13.45
C VAL A 273 -0.27 17.96 -12.40
N GLY A 274 -0.18 18.32 -11.11
CA GLY A 274 -0.26 17.37 -10.01
C GLY A 274 -1.66 16.75 -9.90
N ILE A 275 -2.70 17.56 -10.10
CA ILE A 275 -4.09 17.15 -9.98
C ILE A 275 -4.99 18.02 -10.86
N THR A 276 -5.97 17.41 -11.52
CA THR A 276 -7.09 18.11 -12.15
C THR A 276 -8.38 17.73 -11.43
N LYS A 277 -8.98 18.67 -10.70
CA LYS A 277 -10.23 18.47 -9.94
C LYS A 277 -11.44 18.88 -10.77
N GLU A 278 -12.53 18.13 -10.65
CA GLU A 278 -13.84 18.56 -11.12
C GLU A 278 -14.54 19.37 -10.00
N ARG A 279 -15.01 20.58 -10.36
CA ARG A 279 -15.81 21.42 -9.48
C ARG A 279 -17.29 21.09 -9.61
N SER A 280 -18.09 21.51 -8.63
CA SER A 280 -19.54 21.29 -8.60
C SER A 280 -20.29 21.90 -9.80
N ASP A 281 -19.73 22.92 -10.45
CA ASP A 281 -20.28 23.56 -11.66
C ASP A 281 -19.86 22.85 -12.97
N GLY A 282 -19.12 21.73 -12.86
CA GLY A 282 -18.59 20.97 -14.00
C GLY A 282 -17.34 21.57 -14.63
N SER A 283 -16.80 22.67 -14.11
CA SER A 283 -15.51 23.21 -14.54
C SER A 283 -14.36 22.42 -13.93
N TYR A 284 -13.14 22.57 -14.51
CA TYR A 284 -11.96 21.88 -14.04
C TYR A 284 -10.96 22.87 -13.43
N GLU A 285 -10.40 22.48 -12.29
CA GLU A 285 -9.33 23.19 -11.59
C GLU A 285 -8.05 22.39 -11.66
N GLN A 286 -6.97 23.00 -12.14
CA GLN A 286 -5.66 22.37 -12.23
C GLN A 286 -4.69 22.94 -11.21
N ASN A 287 -4.02 22.07 -10.47
CA ASN A 287 -2.90 22.46 -9.62
C ASN A 287 -1.63 22.56 -10.47
N LYS A 288 -1.09 23.77 -10.64
CA LYS A 288 0.11 24.08 -11.43
C LYS A 288 1.40 24.06 -10.61
N ILE A 289 1.45 23.29 -9.54
CA ILE A 289 2.71 22.97 -8.87
C ILE A 289 3.23 21.68 -9.47
N PHE A 290 4.46 21.71 -10.00
CA PHE A 290 5.05 20.56 -10.68
C PHE A 290 6.14 19.96 -9.82
N SER A 291 6.14 18.63 -9.70
CA SER A 291 7.21 17.84 -9.10
C SER A 291 8.03 17.17 -10.21
N ILE A 292 9.32 16.96 -9.97
CA ILE A 292 10.18 16.21 -10.91
C ILE A 292 9.76 14.74 -11.03
N SER A 293 9.19 14.19 -9.96
CA SER A 293 8.71 12.80 -9.93
C SER A 293 7.63 12.63 -8.85
N TRP A 294 7.24 11.39 -8.52
CA TRP A 294 6.28 10.97 -7.52
C TRP A 294 4.83 11.34 -7.85
N THR A 295 4.39 12.58 -7.75
CA THR A 295 2.99 13.01 -7.94
C THR A 295 2.66 13.49 -9.36
N ASN A 296 3.66 13.85 -10.13
CA ASN A 296 3.56 14.21 -11.55
C ASN A 296 4.95 14.10 -12.20
N GLY A 297 5.34 14.98 -13.11
CA GLY A 297 6.65 14.94 -13.75
C GLY A 297 6.94 13.54 -14.34
N LEU A 298 8.06 12.93 -13.95
CA LEU A 298 8.51 11.68 -14.55
C LEU A 298 7.66 10.46 -14.20
N SER A 299 6.94 10.46 -13.08
CA SER A 299 6.01 9.38 -12.73
C SER A 299 4.76 9.34 -13.63
N ALA A 300 4.49 10.42 -14.36
CA ALA A 300 3.50 10.47 -15.45
C ALA A 300 4.16 10.33 -16.82
N ALA A 301 5.25 11.09 -17.08
CA ALA A 301 5.89 11.19 -18.39
C ALA A 301 6.47 9.85 -18.86
N VAL A 302 7.20 9.12 -18.02
CA VAL A 302 7.89 7.90 -18.43
C VAL A 302 6.92 6.74 -18.71
N PRO A 303 5.89 6.48 -17.88
CA PRO A 303 4.83 5.54 -18.25
C PRO A 303 4.04 5.95 -19.50
N CYS A 304 3.77 7.24 -19.71
CA CYS A 304 3.17 7.73 -20.95
C CYS A 304 4.08 7.50 -22.17
N LEU A 305 5.39 7.69 -22.04
CA LEU A 305 6.36 7.34 -23.09
C LEU A 305 6.31 5.84 -23.41
N GLN A 306 6.25 4.99 -22.39
CA GLN A 306 6.13 3.55 -22.56
C GLN A 306 4.83 3.17 -23.28
N ALA A 307 3.70 3.75 -22.87
CA ALA A 307 2.40 3.57 -23.54
C ALA A 307 2.43 4.07 -24.99
N ALA A 308 3.00 5.24 -25.24
CA ALA A 308 3.14 5.81 -26.59
C ALA A 308 3.93 4.87 -27.52
N HIS A 309 4.94 4.19 -27.00
CA HIS A 309 5.69 3.19 -27.77
C HIS A 309 4.84 1.96 -28.14
N ARG A 310 3.96 1.51 -27.24
CA ARG A 310 3.05 0.37 -27.48
C ARG A 310 1.92 0.73 -28.46
N LEU A 311 1.40 1.96 -28.34
CA LEU A 311 0.28 2.46 -29.15
C LEU A 311 0.72 3.08 -30.49
N GLY A 312 2.00 3.40 -30.64
CA GLY A 312 2.48 4.15 -31.82
C GLY A 312 2.06 5.63 -31.82
N ASP A 313 1.68 6.20 -30.67
CA ASP A 313 1.15 7.55 -30.57
C ASP A 313 2.26 8.60 -30.44
N LYS A 314 2.37 9.46 -31.47
CA LYS A 314 3.39 10.51 -31.55
C LYS A 314 3.08 11.70 -30.65
N THR A 315 1.81 11.99 -30.36
CA THR A 315 1.39 13.13 -29.54
C THR A 315 1.72 12.86 -28.07
N ILE A 316 1.34 11.69 -27.57
CA ILE A 316 1.68 11.25 -26.21
C ILE A 316 3.20 11.20 -26.04
N ARG A 317 3.92 10.64 -27.03
CA ARG A 317 5.39 10.62 -27.01
C ARG A 317 6.01 12.01 -26.94
N ALA A 318 5.54 12.95 -27.75
CA ALA A 318 6.08 14.31 -27.77
C ALA A 318 5.89 15.05 -26.44
N ALA A 319 4.72 14.91 -25.80
CA ALA A 319 4.44 15.47 -24.48
C ALA A 319 5.36 14.87 -23.41
N ALA A 320 5.51 13.54 -23.39
CA ALA A 320 6.38 12.85 -22.46
C ALA A 320 7.85 13.28 -22.59
N LEU A 321 8.38 13.32 -23.81
CA LEU A 321 9.74 13.78 -24.07
C LEU A 321 9.96 15.23 -23.64
N ALA A 322 9.03 16.13 -23.96
CA ALA A 322 9.13 17.54 -23.58
C ALA A 322 9.16 17.73 -22.05
N CYS A 323 8.43 16.92 -21.29
CA CYS A 323 8.49 16.92 -19.82
C CYS A 323 9.86 16.46 -19.32
N ILE A 324 10.38 15.34 -19.84
CA ILE A 324 11.68 14.80 -19.42
C ILE A 324 12.78 15.82 -19.74
N GLU A 325 12.79 16.39 -20.94
CA GLU A 325 13.76 17.39 -21.35
C GLU A 325 13.71 18.66 -20.48
N ASN A 326 12.50 19.14 -20.16
CA ASN A 326 12.35 20.29 -19.27
C ASN A 326 12.97 20.06 -17.90
N ILE A 327 12.75 18.89 -17.31
CA ILE A 327 13.32 18.53 -16.00
C ILE A 327 14.85 18.44 -16.11
N VAL A 328 15.40 17.74 -17.08
CA VAL A 328 16.84 17.59 -17.28
C VAL A 328 17.54 18.94 -17.49
N GLN A 329 16.93 19.84 -18.27
CA GLN A 329 17.55 21.11 -18.64
C GLN A 329 17.47 22.17 -17.54
N ASN A 330 16.41 22.15 -16.70
CA ASN A 330 16.07 23.30 -15.88
C ASN A 330 16.03 23.02 -14.36
N SER A 331 15.98 21.74 -13.91
CA SER A 331 15.78 21.45 -12.48
C SER A 331 17.06 21.52 -11.63
N LEU A 332 18.26 21.43 -12.24
CA LEU A 332 19.51 21.31 -11.49
C LEU A 332 19.80 22.56 -10.64
N ASP A 333 19.98 22.38 -9.33
CA ASP A 333 20.44 23.44 -8.44
C ASP A 333 21.96 23.56 -8.54
N PRO A 334 22.48 24.71 -9.01
CA PRO A 334 23.93 24.90 -9.18
C PRO A 334 24.69 24.96 -7.85
N ARG A 335 24.03 25.20 -6.71
CA ARG A 335 24.67 25.28 -5.38
C ARG A 335 25.18 23.92 -4.92
N CYS A 336 24.32 22.88 -5.00
CA CYS A 336 24.62 21.53 -4.51
C CYS A 336 24.78 20.50 -5.65
N GLY A 337 24.32 20.82 -6.86
CA GLY A 337 24.34 19.92 -8.02
C GLY A 337 23.33 18.78 -7.94
N LEU A 338 22.24 18.96 -7.17
CA LEU A 338 21.08 18.06 -7.13
C LEU A 338 19.90 18.74 -7.85
N PRO A 339 18.97 17.99 -8.42
CA PRO A 339 17.78 18.59 -9.01
C PRO A 339 16.84 19.14 -7.94
N ASN A 340 16.32 20.34 -8.15
CA ASN A 340 15.22 20.91 -7.39
C ASN A 340 13.95 20.07 -7.65
N GLU A 341 13.21 19.75 -6.60
CA GLU A 341 12.09 18.81 -6.68
C GLU A 341 10.80 19.44 -7.18
N THR A 342 10.65 20.74 -7.06
CA THR A 342 9.36 21.41 -7.29
C THR A 342 9.54 22.67 -8.11
N TRP A 343 8.59 22.93 -9.01
CA TRP A 343 8.47 24.19 -9.74
C TRP A 343 7.07 24.79 -9.55
N ASP A 344 7.02 26.08 -9.32
CA ASP A 344 5.81 26.88 -9.39
C ASP A 344 6.09 28.25 -9.99
N ALA A 345 5.04 28.97 -10.44
CA ALA A 345 5.19 30.25 -11.12
C ALA A 345 5.74 31.37 -10.24
N GLU A 346 5.63 31.27 -8.92
CA GLU A 346 6.10 32.27 -7.97
C GLU A 346 7.58 32.10 -7.63
N ASN A 347 8.02 30.85 -7.41
CA ASN A 347 9.35 30.53 -6.89
C ASN A 347 10.28 29.93 -7.94
N GLY A 348 9.77 29.56 -9.13
CA GLY A 348 10.53 28.79 -10.10
C GLY A 348 10.89 27.39 -9.57
N TRP A 349 12.01 26.84 -10.03
CA TRP A 349 12.55 25.60 -9.50
C TRP A 349 13.09 25.78 -8.08
N SER A 350 12.65 24.96 -7.14
CA SER A 350 13.02 25.05 -5.73
C SER A 350 13.02 23.70 -5.04
N CYS A 351 13.78 23.64 -3.95
CA CYS A 351 13.92 22.47 -3.09
C CYS A 351 12.81 22.45 -2.02
N ARG A 352 11.54 22.48 -2.43
CA ARG A 352 10.41 22.41 -1.48
C ARG A 352 10.02 20.99 -1.11
N GLY A 353 10.50 20.00 -1.84
CA GLY A 353 10.30 18.59 -1.56
C GLY A 353 8.90 18.05 -1.81
N TRP A 354 7.89 18.91 -1.96
CA TRP A 354 6.50 18.54 -2.04
C TRP A 354 5.65 19.58 -2.76
N TRP A 355 4.63 19.15 -3.46
CA TRP A 355 3.71 20.01 -4.20
C TRP A 355 2.63 20.70 -3.34
N PHE A 356 2.61 20.47 -2.03
CA PHE A 356 1.83 21.20 -1.06
C PHE A 356 2.72 22.12 -0.23
N ASP A 357 2.30 23.36 -0.02
CA ASP A 357 2.99 24.29 0.87
C ASP A 357 3.07 23.74 2.30
N GLY A 358 4.25 23.82 2.89
CA GLY A 358 4.50 23.58 4.30
C GLY A 358 4.63 22.13 4.75
N MET A 359 4.51 21.15 3.85
CA MET A 359 4.63 19.75 4.27
C MET A 359 6.08 19.29 4.43
N TYR A 360 7.01 19.88 3.68
CA TYR A 360 8.42 19.54 3.77
C TYR A 360 9.31 20.75 3.56
N THR A 361 10.11 21.08 4.56
CA THR A 361 11.11 22.13 4.48
C THR A 361 12.41 21.63 5.09
N GLY A 362 13.50 21.70 4.40
CA GLY A 362 14.78 21.36 5.01
C GLY A 362 15.78 20.63 4.14
N GLY A 363 15.58 20.65 2.83
CA GLY A 363 16.56 20.10 1.91
C GLY A 363 15.95 19.24 0.80
N HIS A 364 16.81 18.66 -0.02
CA HIS A 364 16.41 17.74 -1.07
C HIS A 364 15.96 16.40 -0.48
N SER A 365 15.00 15.75 -1.13
CA SER A 365 14.51 14.44 -0.77
C SER A 365 15.28 13.34 -1.50
N GLY A 366 15.93 12.44 -0.77
CA GLY A 366 16.56 11.26 -1.37
C GLY A 366 15.58 10.40 -2.18
N TYR A 367 14.31 10.33 -1.72
CA TYR A 367 13.24 9.64 -2.45
C TYR A 367 13.00 10.26 -3.83
N LEU A 368 12.71 11.57 -3.88
CA LEU A 368 12.37 12.28 -5.14
C LEU A 368 13.53 12.33 -6.11
N VAL A 369 14.71 12.70 -5.63
CA VAL A 369 15.92 12.77 -6.46
C VAL A 369 16.26 11.39 -7.02
N GLY A 370 16.32 10.36 -6.18
CA GLY A 370 16.63 8.99 -6.61
C GLY A 370 15.62 8.45 -7.63
N GLN A 371 14.32 8.63 -7.37
CA GLN A 371 13.26 8.21 -8.29
C GLN A 371 13.36 8.92 -9.65
N THR A 372 13.66 10.22 -9.64
CA THR A 372 13.88 11.01 -10.87
C THR A 372 14.98 10.42 -11.72
N LEU A 373 16.15 10.16 -11.13
CA LEU A 373 17.28 9.59 -11.87
C LEU A 373 16.98 8.19 -12.42
N TYR A 374 16.32 7.35 -11.63
CA TYR A 374 15.89 6.03 -12.09
C TYR A 374 14.95 6.12 -13.30
N TYR A 375 13.96 7.01 -13.26
CA TYR A 375 13.02 7.19 -14.37
C TYR A 375 13.66 7.81 -15.61
N ILE A 376 14.63 8.72 -15.48
CA ILE A 376 15.41 9.23 -16.63
C ILE A 376 16.17 8.07 -17.30
N LEU A 377 16.81 7.20 -16.52
CA LEU A 377 17.51 6.02 -17.07
C LEU A 377 16.54 5.02 -17.71
N LYS A 378 15.35 4.83 -17.15
CA LYS A 378 14.30 4.00 -17.74
C LYS A 378 13.85 4.58 -19.09
N ALA A 379 13.60 5.89 -19.17
CA ALA A 379 13.25 6.57 -20.40
C ALA A 379 14.38 6.48 -21.45
N TYR A 380 15.62 6.70 -21.02
CA TYR A 380 16.79 6.54 -21.89
C TYR A 380 16.84 5.15 -22.53
N ARG A 381 16.65 4.10 -21.74
CA ARG A 381 16.61 2.70 -22.25
C ARG A 381 15.47 2.47 -23.24
N LEU A 382 14.30 3.04 -23.00
CA LEU A 382 13.14 2.94 -23.89
C LEU A 382 13.41 3.58 -25.26
N GLU A 383 14.08 4.73 -25.29
CA GLU A 383 14.44 5.43 -26.54
C GLU A 383 15.64 4.77 -27.22
N ALA A 384 16.68 4.38 -26.46
CA ALA A 384 17.86 3.70 -26.99
C ALA A 384 17.52 2.36 -27.66
N ALA A 385 16.53 1.62 -27.13
CA ALA A 385 16.02 0.39 -27.76
C ALA A 385 15.38 0.63 -29.14
N ARG A 386 15.09 1.91 -29.49
CA ARG A 386 14.60 2.37 -30.80
C ARG A 386 15.69 3.05 -31.65
N GLY A 387 16.92 3.03 -31.18
CA GLY A 387 18.05 3.67 -31.86
C GLY A 387 18.10 5.20 -31.69
N ILE A 388 17.40 5.75 -30.69
CA ILE A 388 17.37 7.17 -30.40
C ILE A 388 18.22 7.41 -29.15
N ASP A 389 19.25 8.27 -29.28
CA ASP A 389 20.15 8.63 -28.20
C ASP A 389 19.79 9.98 -27.59
N HIS A 390 19.90 10.08 -26.26
CA HIS A 390 19.68 11.28 -25.48
C HIS A 390 20.90 11.55 -24.57
N PRO A 391 22.05 11.99 -25.12
CA PRO A 391 23.30 12.12 -24.36
C PRO A 391 23.16 13.09 -23.17
N ASP A 392 22.33 14.12 -23.27
CA ASP A 392 22.12 15.09 -22.18
C ASP A 392 21.42 14.43 -20.98
N TRP A 393 20.53 13.46 -21.21
CA TRP A 393 19.87 12.72 -20.12
C TRP A 393 20.89 11.86 -19.35
N LEU A 394 21.74 11.18 -20.10
CA LEU A 394 22.80 10.36 -19.50
C LEU A 394 23.81 11.23 -18.75
N ALA A 395 24.24 12.34 -19.35
CA ALA A 395 25.16 13.29 -18.71
C ALA A 395 24.58 13.88 -17.40
N PHE A 396 23.29 14.23 -17.39
CA PHE A 396 22.58 14.70 -16.19
C PHE A 396 22.69 13.65 -15.07
N VAL A 397 22.32 12.39 -15.35
CA VAL A 397 22.36 11.31 -14.35
C VAL A 397 23.79 11.03 -13.88
N GLN A 398 24.77 10.99 -14.79
CA GLN A 398 26.20 10.81 -14.47
C GLN A 398 26.75 11.95 -13.60
N GLY A 399 26.18 13.16 -13.69
CA GLY A 399 26.55 14.30 -12.85
C GLY A 399 25.98 14.22 -11.44
N VAL A 400 24.79 13.62 -11.24
CA VAL A 400 24.07 13.62 -9.97
C VAL A 400 24.32 12.35 -9.14
N VAL A 401 24.32 11.16 -9.76
CA VAL A 401 24.47 9.86 -9.04
C VAL A 401 25.71 9.81 -8.16
N PRO A 402 26.92 10.24 -8.60
CA PRO A 402 28.09 10.25 -7.73
C PRO A 402 27.97 11.11 -6.47
N ARG A 403 27.15 12.18 -6.52
CA ARG A 403 26.89 13.03 -5.35
C ARG A 403 26.02 12.32 -4.32
N LEU A 404 25.00 11.59 -4.77
CA LEU A 404 24.20 10.74 -3.89
C LEU A 404 25.03 9.62 -3.27
N ALA A 405 25.88 8.98 -4.06
CA ALA A 405 26.79 7.93 -3.59
C ALA A 405 27.77 8.45 -2.52
N ALA A 406 28.31 9.67 -2.72
CA ALA A 406 29.19 10.33 -1.75
C ALA A 406 28.47 10.77 -0.46
N ALA A 407 27.16 10.93 -0.49
CA ALA A 407 26.35 11.33 0.66
C ALA A 407 25.93 10.13 1.56
N ARG A 408 26.28 8.88 1.20
CA ARG A 408 26.05 7.70 2.04
C ARG A 408 26.71 7.86 3.41
N ASN A 409 26.05 7.37 4.47
CA ASN A 409 26.65 7.32 5.81
C ASN A 409 27.63 6.13 5.96
N GLY A 410 28.18 5.97 7.18
CA GLY A 410 29.12 4.89 7.49
C GLY A 410 28.56 3.47 7.33
N ASP A 411 27.25 3.31 7.48
CA ASP A 411 26.54 2.04 7.31
C ASP A 411 26.16 1.74 5.85
N GLY A 412 26.46 2.69 4.94
CA GLY A 412 26.15 2.60 3.52
C GLY A 412 24.73 3.07 3.17
N GLU A 413 24.00 3.66 4.11
CA GLU A 413 22.66 4.16 3.89
C GLU A 413 22.67 5.48 3.12
N TYR A 414 21.80 5.61 2.13
CA TYR A 414 21.54 6.87 1.45
C TYR A 414 20.68 7.80 2.31
N PRO A 415 20.87 9.12 2.20
CA PRO A 415 20.12 10.05 3.02
C PRO A 415 18.64 10.12 2.65
N PHE A 416 17.78 10.23 3.66
CA PHE A 416 16.38 10.61 3.50
C PHE A 416 16.27 12.07 3.05
N THR A 417 17.08 12.95 3.66
CA THR A 417 17.18 14.37 3.29
C THR A 417 18.62 14.79 3.08
N LEU A 418 18.83 15.70 2.10
CA LEU A 418 20.14 16.25 1.76
C LEU A 418 20.10 17.79 1.86
N SER A 419 21.24 18.37 2.21
CA SER A 419 21.40 19.84 2.31
C SER A 419 21.19 20.51 0.96
N GLU A 420 20.33 21.52 0.89
CA GLU A 420 20.15 22.37 -0.28
C GLU A 420 21.38 23.24 -0.62
N GLN A 421 22.29 23.39 0.33
CA GLN A 421 23.50 24.21 0.12
C GLN A 421 24.68 23.39 -0.39
N THR A 422 24.81 22.15 0.11
CA THR A 422 26.03 21.35 -0.13
C THR A 422 25.76 19.96 -0.73
N GLY A 423 24.50 19.49 -0.73
CA GLY A 423 24.16 18.13 -1.12
C GLY A 423 24.59 17.07 -0.10
N ALA A 424 25.13 17.45 1.07
CA ALA A 424 25.48 16.50 2.12
C ALA A 424 24.22 15.88 2.76
N GLY A 425 24.30 14.62 3.18
CA GLY A 425 23.22 13.96 3.89
C GLY A 425 22.96 14.60 5.25
N LEU A 426 21.68 14.87 5.56
CA LEU A 426 21.23 15.48 6.81
C LEU A 426 20.51 14.47 7.70
N GLU A 427 19.75 13.57 7.10
CA GLU A 427 18.95 12.60 7.80
C GLU A 427 18.94 11.29 7.02
N TYR A 428 18.93 10.21 7.78
CA TYR A 428 18.98 8.84 7.29
C TYR A 428 17.83 8.04 7.88
N ASP A 429 17.94 6.70 7.88
CA ASP A 429 16.96 5.81 8.47
C ASP A 429 15.63 5.83 7.69
N SER A 430 15.73 5.47 6.41
CA SER A 430 14.60 5.50 5.48
C SER A 430 14.77 4.50 4.34
N LEU A 431 13.79 3.65 4.11
CA LEU A 431 13.78 2.77 2.94
C LEU A 431 13.43 3.54 1.64
N GLY A 432 12.78 4.70 1.73
CA GLY A 432 12.52 5.54 0.55
C GLY A 432 13.79 5.96 -0.18
N SER A 433 14.90 6.10 0.53
CA SER A 433 16.22 6.37 -0.05
C SER A 433 16.79 5.22 -0.91
N ALA A 434 16.17 4.04 -0.92
CA ALA A 434 16.50 2.95 -1.84
C ALA A 434 16.33 3.33 -3.32
N TRP A 435 15.57 4.39 -3.64
CA TRP A 435 15.54 4.96 -4.99
C TRP A 435 16.91 5.45 -5.46
N CYS A 436 17.73 6.01 -4.55
CA CYS A 436 19.11 6.41 -4.89
C CYS A 436 19.96 5.21 -5.29
N LEU A 437 19.85 4.11 -4.53
CA LEU A 437 20.53 2.85 -4.85
C LEU A 437 20.01 2.23 -6.16
N ALA A 438 18.71 2.29 -6.42
CA ALA A 438 18.13 1.80 -7.68
C ALA A 438 18.65 2.62 -8.89
N ALA A 439 18.77 3.94 -8.75
CA ALA A 439 19.31 4.81 -9.80
C ALA A 439 20.79 4.49 -10.07
N GLU A 440 21.59 4.32 -9.04
CA GLU A 440 23.01 3.95 -9.19
C GLU A 440 23.18 2.58 -9.85
N ALA A 441 22.40 1.58 -9.41
CA ALA A 441 22.40 0.26 -10.03
C ALA A 441 22.00 0.29 -11.51
N ALA A 442 20.99 1.09 -11.84
CA ALA A 442 20.54 1.26 -13.22
C ALA A 442 21.57 1.97 -14.10
N LEU A 443 22.30 2.96 -13.55
CA LEU A 443 23.41 3.64 -14.24
C LEU A 443 24.57 2.65 -14.48
N MET A 444 24.95 1.90 -13.45
CA MET A 444 26.00 0.88 -13.54
C MET A 444 25.73 -0.16 -14.63
N GLN A 445 24.47 -0.63 -14.74
CA GLN A 445 24.08 -1.54 -15.82
C GLN A 445 24.21 -0.93 -17.21
N LEU A 446 23.99 0.37 -17.33
CA LEU A 446 24.05 1.07 -18.60
C LEU A 446 25.50 1.36 -19.04
N THR A 447 26.35 1.76 -18.09
CA THR A 447 27.74 2.16 -18.36
C THR A 447 28.73 0.99 -18.31
N GLY A 448 28.40 -0.07 -17.58
CA GLY A 448 29.33 -1.18 -17.29
C GLY A 448 30.41 -0.82 -16.26
N ASP A 449 30.38 0.37 -15.67
CA ASP A 449 31.30 0.76 -14.59
C ASP A 449 30.82 0.15 -13.26
N THR A 450 31.58 -0.80 -12.74
CA THR A 450 31.26 -1.55 -11.51
C THR A 450 32.13 -1.15 -10.32
N ALA A 451 32.82 -0.02 -10.37
CA ALA A 451 33.78 0.37 -9.33
C ALA A 451 33.12 0.50 -7.93
N ASP A 452 31.86 0.99 -7.85
CA ASP A 452 31.14 1.18 -6.60
C ASP A 452 30.26 -0.03 -6.19
N LEU A 453 30.24 -1.10 -6.96
CA LEU A 453 29.42 -2.29 -6.67
C LEU A 453 29.57 -2.84 -5.24
N PRO A 454 30.79 -2.94 -4.65
CA PRO A 454 30.90 -3.42 -3.28
C PRO A 454 30.25 -2.51 -2.23
N ALA A 455 30.21 -1.19 -2.48
CA ALA A 455 29.53 -0.25 -1.60
C ALA A 455 28.00 -0.36 -1.75
N MET A 456 27.51 -0.51 -2.97
CA MET A 456 26.09 -0.73 -3.24
C MET A 456 25.57 -2.04 -2.61
N GLU A 457 26.37 -3.10 -2.65
CA GLU A 457 26.03 -4.36 -1.98
C GLU A 457 25.92 -4.18 -0.45
N ARG A 458 26.79 -3.36 0.16
CA ARG A 458 26.64 -3.02 1.59
C ARG A 458 25.36 -2.21 1.86
N SER A 459 25.06 -1.25 1.00
CA SER A 459 23.82 -0.47 1.10
C SER A 459 22.58 -1.36 1.01
N GLU A 460 22.59 -2.33 0.11
CA GLU A 460 21.49 -3.28 -0.04
C GLU A 460 21.31 -4.16 1.20
N VAL A 461 22.40 -4.73 1.72
CA VAL A 461 22.37 -5.52 2.96
C VAL A 461 21.80 -4.70 4.13
N HIS A 462 22.20 -3.43 4.24
CA HIS A 462 21.64 -2.53 5.26
C HIS A 462 20.10 -2.37 5.07
N CYS A 463 19.66 -2.06 3.86
CA CYS A 463 18.22 -1.91 3.57
C CYS A 463 17.43 -3.20 3.86
N TYR A 464 17.99 -4.35 3.49
CA TYR A 464 17.35 -5.63 3.75
C TYR A 464 17.23 -5.91 5.26
N ASP A 465 18.34 -5.83 5.99
CA ASP A 465 18.37 -6.17 7.42
C ASP A 465 17.61 -5.16 8.29
N ALA A 466 17.65 -3.86 7.96
CA ALA A 466 16.98 -2.83 8.75
C ALA A 466 15.47 -2.77 8.51
N PHE A 467 15.00 -3.08 7.31
CA PHE A 467 13.61 -2.85 6.92
C PHE A 467 12.88 -4.11 6.46
N ILE A 468 13.34 -4.75 5.39
CA ILE A 468 12.61 -5.86 4.75
C ILE A 468 12.54 -7.07 5.68
N ARG A 469 13.69 -7.54 6.16
CA ARG A 469 13.77 -8.70 7.05
C ARG A 469 12.93 -8.55 8.32
N ARG A 470 12.75 -7.32 8.79
CA ARG A 470 11.97 -6.98 9.98
C ARG A 470 10.50 -6.76 9.72
N ALA A 471 10.07 -6.79 8.46
CA ALA A 471 8.71 -6.40 8.07
C ALA A 471 8.31 -5.03 8.63
N GLU A 472 9.20 -4.04 8.53
CA GLU A 472 9.01 -2.71 9.10
C GLU A 472 9.63 -1.64 8.19
N CYS A 473 9.01 -1.42 7.01
CA CYS A 473 9.40 -0.38 6.06
C CYS A 473 8.84 0.98 6.50
N TYR A 474 9.70 1.94 6.73
CA TYR A 474 9.32 3.29 7.06
C TYR A 474 10.19 4.31 6.31
N GLY A 475 9.73 5.54 6.29
CA GLY A 475 10.40 6.63 5.61
C GLY A 475 10.30 6.49 4.09
N GLY A 476 9.08 6.27 3.58
CA GLY A 476 8.75 6.34 2.16
C GLY A 476 8.81 7.80 1.66
N PRO A 477 7.77 8.30 1.00
CA PRO A 477 7.76 9.69 0.54
C PRO A 477 7.70 10.70 1.69
N PRO A 478 7.99 11.99 1.43
CA PRO A 478 8.08 13.03 2.47
C PRO A 478 6.80 13.29 3.27
N ASP A 479 5.61 12.96 2.75
CA ASP A 479 4.32 13.28 3.36
C ASP A 479 3.88 12.32 4.50
N THR A 480 4.58 11.22 4.71
CA THR A 480 4.20 10.22 5.72
C THR A 480 4.95 10.34 7.05
N SER A 481 5.82 11.34 7.20
CA SER A 481 6.63 11.57 8.42
C SER A 481 7.36 10.32 8.93
N LYS A 482 7.90 9.53 8.01
CA LYS A 482 8.53 8.23 8.30
C LYS A 482 7.58 7.21 8.94
N ALA A 483 6.28 7.30 8.72
CA ALA A 483 5.37 6.21 9.05
C ALA A 483 5.72 4.94 8.26
N VAL A 484 5.19 3.81 8.69
CA VAL A 484 5.26 2.56 7.91
C VAL A 484 4.45 2.74 6.63
N ASP A 485 5.08 2.48 5.50
CA ASP A 485 4.62 2.88 4.17
C ASP A 485 4.93 1.80 3.12
N SER A 486 4.02 1.61 2.15
CA SER A 486 4.21 0.64 1.07
C SER A 486 5.12 1.15 -0.05
N GLU A 487 5.29 2.46 -0.19
CA GLU A 487 5.98 3.03 -1.36
C GLU A 487 7.49 2.82 -1.30
N GLY A 488 8.09 2.88 -0.11
CA GLY A 488 9.52 2.63 0.05
C GLY A 488 9.96 1.24 -0.37
N VAL A 489 9.11 0.22 -0.15
CA VAL A 489 9.43 -1.16 -0.56
C VAL A 489 9.43 -1.32 -2.08
N LEU A 490 8.66 -0.51 -2.81
CA LEU A 490 8.67 -0.55 -4.28
C LEU A 490 10.02 -0.13 -4.87
N ALA A 491 10.73 0.80 -4.21
CA ALA A 491 12.10 1.14 -4.58
C ALA A 491 13.05 -0.02 -4.36
N TYR A 492 12.97 -0.67 -3.19
CA TYR A 492 13.84 -1.79 -2.85
C TYR A 492 13.59 -3.03 -3.73
N ILE A 493 12.37 -3.32 -4.13
CA ILE A 493 12.04 -4.38 -5.11
C ILE A 493 12.87 -4.21 -6.39
N ARG A 494 13.02 -2.98 -6.88
CA ARG A 494 13.86 -2.66 -8.05
C ARG A 494 15.34 -2.86 -7.77
N VAL A 495 15.81 -2.47 -6.59
CA VAL A 495 17.20 -2.67 -6.15
C VAL A 495 17.57 -4.15 -6.18
N ALA A 496 16.78 -5.02 -5.56
CA ALA A 496 17.04 -6.44 -5.50
C ALA A 496 17.10 -7.07 -6.91
N ARG A 497 16.19 -6.68 -7.82
CA ARG A 497 16.25 -7.09 -9.23
C ARG A 497 17.53 -6.62 -9.90
N LEU A 498 17.86 -5.34 -9.83
CA LEU A 498 19.00 -4.73 -10.52
C LEU A 498 20.32 -5.34 -10.05
N LEU A 499 20.48 -5.57 -8.74
CA LEU A 499 21.69 -6.21 -8.20
C LEU A 499 21.78 -7.69 -8.60
N HIS A 500 20.65 -8.41 -8.69
CA HIS A 500 20.68 -9.75 -9.27
C HIS A 500 21.10 -9.71 -10.75
N GLU A 501 20.63 -8.76 -11.53
CA GLU A 501 21.01 -8.60 -12.95
C GLU A 501 22.50 -8.27 -13.09
N LEU A 502 23.06 -7.45 -12.20
CA LEU A 502 24.48 -7.07 -12.20
C LEU A 502 25.41 -8.19 -11.76
N THR A 503 25.01 -8.98 -10.77
CA THR A 503 25.93 -9.89 -10.06
C THR A 503 25.66 -11.38 -10.30
N GLY A 504 24.43 -11.74 -10.66
CA GLY A 504 23.96 -13.13 -10.75
C GLY A 504 23.82 -13.84 -9.39
N LYS A 505 24.01 -13.13 -8.25
CA LYS A 505 23.95 -13.73 -6.90
C LYS A 505 22.52 -14.09 -6.52
N ALA A 506 22.28 -15.36 -6.20
CA ALA A 506 20.95 -15.90 -5.88
C ALA A 506 20.29 -15.23 -4.66
N VAL A 507 21.07 -14.69 -3.72
CA VAL A 507 20.58 -13.99 -2.54
C VAL A 507 19.65 -12.82 -2.89
N TYR A 508 19.91 -12.11 -3.97
CA TYR A 508 19.05 -11.00 -4.41
C TYR A 508 17.70 -11.46 -4.97
N LEU A 509 17.57 -12.72 -5.42
CA LEU A 509 16.26 -13.29 -5.71
C LEU A 509 15.49 -13.65 -4.43
N ASP A 510 16.20 -14.09 -3.38
CA ASP A 510 15.57 -14.33 -2.08
C ASP A 510 15.07 -12.99 -1.48
N HIS A 511 15.91 -11.96 -1.52
CA HIS A 511 15.55 -10.61 -1.06
C HIS A 511 14.41 -9.99 -1.89
N LEU A 512 14.41 -10.23 -3.22
CA LEU A 512 13.30 -9.79 -4.09
C LEU A 512 11.98 -10.46 -3.69
N ARG A 513 11.97 -11.78 -3.40
CA ARG A 513 10.78 -12.48 -2.93
C ARG A 513 10.28 -11.90 -1.61
N ASP A 514 11.18 -11.71 -0.66
CA ASP A 514 10.82 -11.15 0.64
C ASP A 514 10.23 -9.74 0.50
N ALA A 515 10.81 -8.90 -0.32
CA ALA A 515 10.31 -7.55 -0.58
C ALA A 515 8.93 -7.55 -1.26
N LEU A 516 8.70 -8.45 -2.23
CA LEU A 516 7.39 -8.65 -2.83
C LEU A 516 6.38 -9.12 -1.79
N CYS A 517 6.72 -10.10 -0.95
CA CYS A 517 5.85 -10.58 0.11
C CYS A 517 5.58 -9.51 1.18
N TYR A 518 6.56 -8.64 1.44
CA TYR A 518 6.33 -7.50 2.34
C TYR A 518 5.37 -6.48 1.71
N GLU A 519 5.51 -6.14 0.43
CA GLU A 519 4.53 -5.30 -0.27
C GLU A 519 3.12 -5.94 -0.19
N TYR A 520 3.02 -7.27 -0.32
CA TYR A 520 1.75 -7.97 -0.22
C TYR A 520 1.11 -7.86 1.17
N SER A 521 1.85 -7.51 2.21
CA SER A 521 1.27 -7.21 3.52
C SER A 521 0.35 -5.98 3.51
N PHE A 522 0.51 -5.08 2.54
CA PHE A 522 -0.36 -3.94 2.30
C PHE A 522 -1.46 -4.24 1.26
N LYS A 523 -1.32 -5.31 0.49
CA LYS A 523 -2.17 -5.65 -0.64
C LYS A 523 -3.32 -6.56 -0.22
N PHE A 524 -4.55 -6.12 -0.46
CA PHE A 524 -5.73 -6.91 -0.16
C PHE A 524 -5.69 -8.30 -0.82
N CYS A 525 -6.03 -9.33 -0.04
CA CYS A 525 -6.17 -10.71 -0.51
C CYS A 525 -7.61 -11.14 -0.76
N TYR A 526 -8.59 -10.30 -0.41
CA TYR A 526 -10.01 -10.57 -0.52
C TYR A 526 -10.79 -9.33 -0.96
N ASN A 527 -12.05 -9.51 -1.35
CA ASN A 527 -12.92 -8.43 -1.76
C ASN A 527 -13.79 -7.95 -0.59
N VAL A 528 -13.60 -6.68 -0.23
CA VAL A 528 -14.36 -5.99 0.81
C VAL A 528 -15.74 -5.61 0.28
N PRO A 529 -16.84 -5.82 1.02
CA PRO A 529 -18.17 -5.33 0.66
C PRO A 529 -18.24 -3.81 0.85
N VAL A 530 -17.93 -3.05 -0.19
CA VAL A 530 -17.98 -1.58 -0.16
C VAL A 530 -19.42 -1.08 -0.07
N GLN A 531 -19.69 -0.15 0.85
CA GLN A 531 -21.05 0.32 1.15
C GLN A 531 -21.36 1.70 0.56
N VAL A 532 -20.35 2.47 0.15
CA VAL A 532 -20.50 3.86 -0.30
C VAL A 532 -20.26 3.98 -1.81
N PRO A 533 -21.13 4.72 -2.56
CA PRO A 533 -20.92 4.96 -3.98
C PRO A 533 -19.71 5.90 -4.21
N PRO A 534 -19.10 5.92 -5.41
CA PRO A 534 -19.49 5.12 -6.58
C PRO A 534 -19.02 3.66 -6.52
N LEU A 535 -18.04 3.30 -5.67
CA LEU A 535 -17.45 1.95 -5.65
C LEU A 535 -18.48 0.85 -5.36
N SER A 536 -19.44 1.10 -4.44
CA SER A 536 -20.48 0.12 -4.13
C SER A 536 -21.39 -0.18 -5.34
N ARG A 537 -21.71 0.85 -6.14
CA ARG A 537 -22.56 0.73 -7.33
C ARG A 537 -21.86 0.00 -8.47
N LEU A 538 -20.54 0.18 -8.59
CA LEU A 538 -19.73 -0.43 -9.65
C LEU A 538 -19.35 -1.88 -9.36
N GLY A 539 -19.67 -2.40 -8.19
CA GLY A 539 -19.23 -3.74 -7.78
C GLY A 539 -17.70 -3.85 -7.69
N TRP A 540 -17.06 -2.75 -7.32
CA TRP A 540 -15.62 -2.61 -7.21
C TRP A 540 -15.01 -3.66 -6.27
N SER A 541 -13.85 -4.19 -6.63
CA SER A 541 -13.14 -5.21 -5.85
C SER A 541 -11.88 -4.63 -5.22
N SER A 542 -11.55 -5.01 -3.98
CA SER A 542 -10.36 -4.56 -3.28
C SER A 542 -9.14 -5.45 -3.48
N CYS A 543 -9.33 -6.74 -3.77
CA CYS A 543 -8.23 -7.69 -3.95
C CYS A 543 -7.27 -7.22 -5.04
N GLY A 544 -5.98 -7.20 -4.74
CA GLY A 544 -4.92 -6.72 -5.62
C GLY A 544 -4.54 -5.24 -5.44
N GLY A 545 -5.38 -4.44 -4.79
CA GLY A 545 -5.06 -3.07 -4.41
C GLY A 545 -4.27 -3.01 -3.11
N SER A 546 -3.33 -2.08 -3.00
CA SER A 546 -2.46 -1.92 -1.83
C SER A 546 -2.83 -0.69 -1.02
N ILE A 547 -2.84 -0.84 0.30
CA ILE A 547 -2.93 0.29 1.24
C ILE A 547 -1.65 1.12 1.12
N THR A 548 -1.76 2.43 1.02
CA THR A 548 -0.63 3.34 0.86
C THR A 548 0.31 3.28 2.07
N SER A 549 -0.21 3.57 3.25
CA SER A 549 0.56 3.57 4.49
C SER A 549 -0.35 3.44 5.71
N VAL A 550 0.24 3.22 6.88
CA VAL A 550 -0.52 3.25 8.15
C VAL A 550 -1.02 4.65 8.49
N ALA A 551 -0.39 5.70 7.95
CA ALA A 551 -0.81 7.09 8.12
C ALA A 551 -1.87 7.51 7.10
N ASN A 552 -1.88 6.90 5.91
CA ASN A 552 -2.76 7.25 4.79
C ASN A 552 -3.36 5.97 4.18
N PRO A 553 -4.35 5.37 4.84
CA PRO A 553 -4.75 3.99 4.58
C PRO A 553 -5.77 3.81 3.44
N HIS A 554 -5.83 4.69 2.45
CA HIS A 554 -6.60 4.45 1.22
C HIS A 554 -5.89 3.43 0.32
N ILE A 555 -6.63 2.81 -0.59
CA ILE A 555 -6.05 1.93 -1.60
C ILE A 555 -5.59 2.76 -2.80
N HIS A 556 -4.41 2.43 -3.35
CA HIS A 556 -3.80 3.12 -4.49
C HIS A 556 -3.19 2.14 -5.50
N PRO A 557 -2.91 2.58 -6.76
CA PRO A 557 -2.43 1.71 -7.83
C PRO A 557 -0.91 1.53 -7.89
N MET A 558 -0.11 2.19 -7.03
CA MET A 558 1.35 2.31 -7.20
C MET A 558 2.06 0.95 -7.27
N SER A 559 1.52 -0.08 -6.60
CA SER A 559 2.10 -1.42 -6.64
C SER A 559 2.06 -2.08 -8.03
N CYS A 560 1.27 -1.56 -8.98
CA CYS A 560 1.28 -2.03 -10.37
C CYS A 560 2.61 -1.74 -11.07
N THR A 561 3.35 -0.72 -10.60
CA THR A 561 4.65 -0.32 -11.17
C THR A 561 5.75 -1.38 -11.05
N VAL A 562 5.60 -2.38 -10.16
CA VAL A 562 6.57 -3.47 -9.97
C VAL A 562 6.16 -4.79 -10.65
N ALA A 563 5.19 -4.75 -11.56
CA ALA A 563 4.78 -5.92 -12.33
C ALA A 563 5.94 -6.55 -13.11
N ASP A 564 6.85 -5.74 -13.66
CA ASP A 564 8.05 -6.21 -14.37
C ASP A 564 9.02 -6.98 -13.46
N GLU A 565 9.14 -6.58 -12.20
CA GLU A 565 9.96 -7.24 -11.17
C GLU A 565 9.36 -8.59 -10.77
N MET A 566 8.02 -8.68 -10.67
CA MET A 566 7.32 -9.95 -10.44
C MET A 566 7.56 -10.91 -11.61
N PHE A 567 7.42 -10.46 -12.86
CA PHE A 567 7.76 -11.27 -14.04
C PHE A 567 9.23 -11.68 -14.08
N TYR A 568 10.12 -10.77 -13.70
CA TYR A 568 11.55 -11.05 -13.64
C TYR A 568 11.85 -12.20 -12.67
N TYR A 569 11.22 -12.19 -11.49
CA TYR A 569 11.32 -13.25 -10.50
C TYR A 569 10.77 -14.58 -11.04
N LEU A 570 9.53 -14.57 -11.54
CA LEU A 570 8.83 -15.77 -12.03
C LEU A 570 9.55 -16.49 -13.18
N ARG A 571 10.24 -15.77 -14.05
CA ARG A 571 11.06 -16.37 -15.12
C ARG A 571 12.27 -17.13 -14.60
N ARG A 572 12.70 -16.90 -13.37
CA ARG A 572 13.86 -17.51 -12.72
C ARG A 572 13.47 -18.55 -11.68
N ARG A 573 12.42 -18.28 -10.97
CA ARG A 573 11.87 -19.15 -9.92
C ARG A 573 10.35 -19.21 -10.05
N PRO A 574 9.76 -20.30 -10.53
CA PRO A 574 8.32 -20.48 -10.52
C PRO A 574 7.78 -20.40 -9.09
N ASP A 575 6.76 -19.58 -8.88
CA ASP A 575 6.13 -19.33 -7.57
C ASP A 575 4.66 -19.01 -7.80
N ALA A 576 3.78 -19.94 -7.45
CA ALA A 576 2.35 -19.81 -7.69
C ALA A 576 1.72 -18.64 -6.91
N TYR A 577 2.25 -18.33 -5.72
CA TYR A 577 1.77 -17.20 -4.93
C TYR A 577 2.10 -15.87 -5.62
N ILE A 578 3.37 -15.67 -6.02
CA ILE A 578 3.79 -14.46 -6.76
C ILE A 578 3.03 -14.32 -8.08
N GLU A 579 2.81 -15.42 -8.81
CA GLU A 579 2.03 -15.41 -10.06
C GLU A 579 0.57 -14.98 -9.82
N SER A 580 -0.07 -15.52 -8.79
CA SER A 580 -1.44 -15.15 -8.42
C SER A 580 -1.52 -13.67 -8.01
N ARG A 581 -0.57 -13.19 -7.21
CA ARG A 581 -0.51 -11.78 -6.78
C ARG A 581 -0.24 -10.82 -7.93
N LEU A 582 0.55 -11.24 -8.94
CA LEU A 582 0.73 -10.45 -10.17
C LEU A 582 -0.61 -10.29 -10.92
N LYS A 583 -1.35 -11.38 -11.10
CA LYS A 583 -2.68 -11.37 -11.74
C LYS A 583 -3.66 -10.50 -10.95
N ASP A 584 -3.66 -10.60 -9.62
CA ASP A 584 -4.46 -9.76 -8.74
C ASP A 584 -4.12 -8.27 -8.93
N THR A 585 -2.83 -7.92 -8.92
CA THR A 585 -2.36 -6.54 -9.04
C THR A 585 -2.78 -5.90 -10.35
N VAL A 586 -2.55 -6.57 -11.47
CA VAL A 586 -2.93 -6.06 -12.79
C VAL A 586 -4.46 -6.07 -12.94
N GLY A 587 -5.14 -7.14 -12.54
CA GLY A 587 -6.60 -7.24 -12.62
C GLY A 587 -7.30 -6.14 -11.81
N TRP A 588 -6.81 -5.85 -10.61
CA TRP A 588 -7.32 -4.74 -9.79
C TRP A 588 -7.12 -3.39 -10.49
N SER A 589 -5.93 -3.16 -11.05
CA SER A 589 -5.60 -1.88 -11.71
C SER A 589 -6.50 -1.59 -12.91
N LEU A 590 -7.02 -2.62 -13.59
CA LEU A 590 -7.89 -2.48 -14.76
C LEU A 590 -9.35 -2.08 -14.45
N GLN A 591 -9.68 -1.83 -13.19
CA GLN A 591 -11.00 -1.33 -12.78
C GLN A 591 -10.94 0.06 -12.11
N THR A 592 -9.80 0.76 -12.12
CA THR A 592 -9.57 1.93 -11.26
C THR A 592 -9.79 3.28 -11.95
N PHE A 593 -10.27 3.30 -13.15
CA PHE A 593 -10.47 4.51 -13.97
C PHE A 593 -11.76 4.43 -14.77
N ASN A 594 -12.24 5.58 -15.22
CA ASN A 594 -13.42 5.68 -16.05
C ASN A 594 -13.18 5.03 -17.43
N THR A 595 -13.97 4.01 -17.81
CA THR A 595 -13.97 3.46 -19.17
C THR A 595 -14.86 4.26 -20.11
N PHE A 596 -15.80 5.02 -19.57
CA PHE A 596 -16.60 6.04 -20.26
C PHE A 596 -16.79 7.25 -19.33
N ASP A 597 -17.26 8.38 -19.88
CA ASP A 597 -17.44 9.62 -19.13
C ASP A 597 -18.33 9.39 -17.89
N ARG A 598 -17.85 9.84 -16.72
CA ARG A 598 -18.58 9.81 -15.44
C ARG A 598 -18.96 8.42 -14.91
N GLU A 599 -18.24 7.37 -15.27
CA GLU A 599 -18.47 6.04 -14.72
C GLU A 599 -18.35 6.01 -13.18
N TYR A 600 -17.37 6.73 -12.65
CA TYR A 600 -17.15 6.95 -11.21
C TYR A 600 -17.81 8.22 -10.67
N ASP A 601 -18.87 8.72 -11.34
CA ASP A 601 -19.62 9.94 -11.03
C ASP A 601 -18.87 11.26 -11.28
N TYR A 602 -17.65 11.21 -11.80
CA TYR A 602 -16.84 12.40 -12.13
C TYR A 602 -16.02 12.20 -13.40
N GLY A 603 -15.56 13.31 -13.98
CA GLY A 603 -14.56 13.33 -15.05
C GLY A 603 -14.94 12.63 -16.35
N ARG A 604 -13.95 12.43 -17.18
CA ARG A 604 -14.06 11.83 -18.53
C ARG A 604 -13.48 10.41 -18.54
N ALA A 605 -13.71 9.70 -19.64
CA ALA A 605 -13.03 8.43 -19.92
C ALA A 605 -11.51 8.58 -19.78
N GLY A 606 -10.89 7.63 -19.07
CA GLY A 606 -9.48 7.62 -18.68
C GLY A 606 -9.15 8.42 -17.41
N TRP A 607 -10.11 9.14 -16.81
CA TRP A 607 -9.85 9.79 -15.52
C TRP A 607 -9.76 8.75 -14.41
N MET A 608 -8.76 8.94 -13.55
CA MET A 608 -8.44 8.07 -12.44
C MET A 608 -8.03 8.88 -11.21
N SER A 609 -8.64 8.59 -10.09
CA SER A 609 -8.19 9.09 -8.78
C SER A 609 -7.04 8.26 -8.23
N GLU A 610 -6.31 8.82 -7.29
CA GLU A 610 -5.33 8.06 -6.49
C GLU A 610 -5.99 7.31 -5.33
N ARG A 611 -7.18 7.75 -4.87
CA ARG A 611 -7.79 7.30 -3.63
C ARG A 611 -9.06 6.50 -3.85
N PHE A 612 -8.99 5.25 -3.46
CA PHE A 612 -10.14 4.37 -3.36
C PHE A 612 -10.43 4.11 -1.88
N CYS A 613 -11.47 4.78 -1.38
CA CYS A 613 -11.86 4.82 0.02
C CYS A 613 -12.95 3.78 0.26
N HIS A 614 -12.55 2.54 0.40
CA HIS A 614 -13.46 1.38 0.45
C HIS A 614 -14.15 1.20 1.81
N CYS A 615 -13.68 1.86 2.87
CA CYS A 615 -14.23 1.71 4.20
C CYS A 615 -14.54 3.05 4.85
N GLU A 616 -15.43 3.01 5.86
CA GLU A 616 -15.71 4.14 6.72
C GLU A 616 -14.41 4.70 7.32
N GLY A 617 -14.37 6.00 7.48
CA GLY A 617 -13.20 6.68 8.02
C GLY A 617 -12.19 7.13 6.97
N LEU A 618 -12.22 6.59 5.76
CA LEU A 618 -11.41 7.08 4.64
C LEU A 618 -12.16 8.11 3.76
N LEU A 619 -13.47 8.26 3.97
CA LEU A 619 -14.35 9.05 3.14
C LEU A 619 -14.20 10.53 3.44
N VAL A 620 -13.60 11.27 2.54
CA VAL A 620 -13.37 12.72 2.64
C VAL A 620 -14.02 13.49 1.48
N GLN A 621 -14.39 12.82 0.40
CA GLN A 621 -15.11 13.39 -0.74
C GLN A 621 -16.62 13.35 -0.48
N THR A 622 -17.32 14.40 -0.92
CA THR A 622 -18.78 14.48 -0.86
C THR A 622 -19.36 14.83 -2.23
N TYR A 623 -20.58 14.34 -2.47
CA TYR A 623 -21.45 14.82 -3.53
C TYR A 623 -22.02 16.22 -3.22
N PRO A 624 -22.62 16.91 -4.21
CA PRO A 624 -23.24 18.22 -3.98
C PRO A 624 -24.36 18.23 -2.91
N ASP A 625 -25.02 17.09 -2.69
CA ASP A 625 -26.04 16.91 -1.65
C ASP A 625 -25.47 16.65 -0.25
N GLY A 626 -24.15 16.60 -0.12
CA GLY A 626 -23.42 16.34 1.12
C GLY A 626 -23.24 14.87 1.47
N SER A 627 -23.77 13.92 0.68
CA SER A 627 -23.52 12.50 0.89
C SER A 627 -22.07 12.15 0.58
N LEU A 628 -21.55 11.09 1.23
CA LEU A 628 -20.15 10.66 1.08
C LEU A 628 -19.91 9.93 -0.25
N ALA A 629 -18.75 10.17 -0.83
CA ALA A 629 -18.25 9.45 -2.00
C ALA A 629 -16.99 8.66 -1.66
N SER A 630 -16.85 7.48 -2.25
CA SER A 630 -15.76 6.54 -1.97
C SER A 630 -14.51 6.73 -2.84
N THR A 631 -14.44 7.81 -3.61
CA THR A 631 -13.24 8.20 -4.38
C THR A 631 -13.16 9.72 -4.49
N TRP A 632 -11.98 10.27 -4.80
CA TRP A 632 -11.86 11.68 -5.11
C TRP A 632 -12.30 11.98 -6.54
N PHE A 633 -12.95 13.13 -6.74
CA PHE A 633 -13.37 13.60 -8.05
C PHE A 633 -12.24 14.35 -8.75
N ALA A 634 -11.21 13.62 -9.12
CA ALA A 634 -9.99 14.18 -9.67
C ALA A 634 -9.29 13.21 -10.64
N LEU A 635 -8.56 13.78 -11.60
CA LEU A 635 -7.55 13.08 -12.37
C LEU A 635 -6.19 13.26 -11.68
N MET A 636 -5.52 12.15 -11.39
CA MET A 636 -4.18 12.10 -10.80
C MET A 636 -3.21 11.45 -11.81
N PRO A 637 -2.34 12.22 -12.47
CA PRO A 637 -1.47 11.69 -13.53
C PRO A 637 -0.54 10.56 -13.09
N TRP A 638 0.00 10.62 -11.86
CA TRP A 638 0.86 9.56 -11.34
C TRP A 638 0.11 8.23 -11.13
N ALA A 639 -1.17 8.32 -10.74
CA ALA A 639 -2.00 7.13 -10.56
C ALA A 639 -2.23 6.42 -11.91
N CYS A 640 -2.54 7.21 -12.96
CA CYS A 640 -2.59 6.72 -14.33
C CYS A 640 -1.23 6.13 -14.76
N GLY A 641 -0.14 6.84 -14.45
CA GLY A 641 1.23 6.39 -14.72
C GLY A 641 1.55 5.05 -14.07
N SER A 642 1.10 4.83 -12.84
CA SER A 642 1.32 3.57 -12.14
C SER A 642 0.67 2.38 -12.85
N VAL A 643 -0.54 2.54 -13.35
CA VAL A 643 -1.21 1.48 -14.13
C VAL A 643 -0.51 1.31 -15.49
N LEU A 644 -0.20 2.42 -16.19
CA LEU A 644 0.50 2.38 -17.49
C LEU A 644 1.85 1.67 -17.39
N GLU A 645 2.63 1.93 -16.34
CA GLU A 645 3.94 1.28 -16.13
C GLU A 645 3.81 -0.24 -16.05
N GLY A 646 2.81 -0.74 -15.30
CA GLY A 646 2.58 -2.17 -15.18
C GLY A 646 2.04 -2.81 -16.45
N VAL A 647 0.98 -2.23 -17.06
CA VAL A 647 0.31 -2.87 -18.20
C VAL A 647 1.07 -2.73 -19.53
N CYS A 648 1.87 -1.67 -19.70
CA CYS A 648 2.67 -1.45 -20.91
C CYS A 648 4.08 -2.07 -20.85
N GLY A 649 4.48 -2.64 -19.71
CA GLY A 649 5.73 -3.37 -19.52
C GLY A 649 5.69 -4.80 -20.08
N THR A 650 6.26 -5.73 -19.33
CA THR A 650 6.29 -7.15 -19.69
C THR A 650 4.89 -7.76 -19.83
N TRP A 651 3.92 -7.26 -19.06
CA TRP A 651 2.53 -7.71 -19.14
C TRP A 651 1.94 -7.53 -20.55
N TRP A 652 2.31 -6.49 -21.27
CA TRP A 652 1.84 -6.25 -22.62
C TRP A 652 2.14 -7.42 -23.56
N ASP A 653 3.35 -7.92 -23.50
CA ASP A 653 3.79 -9.03 -24.34
C ASP A 653 3.24 -10.40 -23.85
N TYR A 654 2.88 -10.50 -22.57
CA TYR A 654 2.30 -11.69 -21.97
C TYR A 654 0.85 -11.90 -22.38
N LYS A 655 0.03 -10.84 -22.41
CA LYS A 655 -1.39 -10.90 -22.76
C LYS A 655 -1.64 -11.42 -24.18
N GLU A 656 -0.77 -11.06 -25.16
CA GLU A 656 -0.89 -11.52 -26.55
C GLU A 656 -0.76 -13.04 -26.69
N LYS A 657 -0.17 -13.69 -25.69
CA LYS A 657 -0.06 -15.15 -25.64
C LYS A 657 -1.26 -15.80 -24.97
N GLU A 658 -1.89 -15.13 -23.99
CA GLU A 658 -3.10 -15.65 -23.34
C GLU A 658 -4.35 -15.51 -24.21
N GLU A 659 -4.51 -14.44 -24.97
CA GLU A 659 -5.62 -14.26 -25.93
C GLU A 659 -5.60 -15.30 -27.06
N ASN A 660 -4.45 -15.94 -27.31
CA ASN A 660 -4.32 -17.05 -28.25
C ASN A 660 -4.53 -18.44 -27.60
N LEU A 661 -4.83 -18.49 -26.29
CA LEU A 661 -5.06 -19.73 -25.52
C LEU A 661 -6.52 -19.85 -25.03
N VAL A 662 -7.38 -18.89 -25.34
CA VAL A 662 -8.82 -18.89 -25.15
C VAL A 662 -9.48 -18.96 -26.53
#